data_38d742abd4bb60bf38d8d8bbeffe255f
#
_entry.id   38d742abd4bb60bf38d8d8bbeffe255f
#
_cell.length_a   1.000
_cell.length_b   1.000
_cell.length_c   1.000
_cell.angle_alpha   90.00
_cell.angle_beta   90.00
_cell.angle_gamma   90.00
#
_symmetry.space_group_name_H-M   'P 1'
#
loop_
_entity.id
_entity.type
_entity.pdbx_description
1 polymer ?
#
loop_
_entity_poly.entity_id
_entity_poly.type
_entity_poly.pdbx_seq_one_letter_code
_entity_poly.pdbx_strand_id
1 'polypeptide(L)'
;MAEKKTPETEAELTEVLRVRREKLAQLVEDGKDPFQITKFDVTHHSAEIKDDFDALEGKEVVVAGRMMSKRVMGKASFCNVQDLKGGIQCYVARDAVGEDSYKDFKKFDIGDIIGVRGEVFKTKTGEISIHASAVTLLSKSLQVLPEKFHGLTNTDMRYRQRYVDLIVNPEVKDTFVKRSKIIKEIRNFLDGRGFMEVETPMLVSNAGGAAARPFETHYNALNEDVKLRISLELYLKRLIVGGLEKVYEIGRVFRNEGVDTRHNPEFTLMELYQAYTDYYGMMELTESLFRYLAEKVCGSAVITYNGVEIDLSKPFARLTMNDAIKKYAGIDFDEVKTDEEAKALAKEHHIEYEERHTKGDIINLFFEEYCEKELIQPTFIMDHPLAISPLTKKKPSDPTKVERFELFINTWEMCNAYSELNDPIDQRERFAAQDAAFAAGDEEANHTDEDFLNALEYGMPPTGGIGYGIDRLVMLLTDSPAIRDVLLFPTMKPLDSDKKVEKAVETPVEAAPVVEEKIDFSNVVIEPLFEDFVDFETFSKSDFRAVKVLECEAVPKSKKLLKFTLDDGTGVNRTILSGIHAFYEPEELVGKTLIAITNLPPRPMMGIDSCGMLLSAINKRGEEEELHLLMVDNHIPAGAKLY
;
A
#
# COMPACT_ATOMS: atom_id res chain seq x y z
N MET A 1 29.33 -1.51 -39.77
CA MET A 1 28.23 -0.56 -39.47
C MET A 1 27.04 -1.42 -39.03
N ALA A 2 26.76 -1.42 -37.73
CA ALA A 2 25.59 -2.13 -37.22
C ALA A 2 24.36 -1.22 -37.40
N GLU A 3 23.42 -1.67 -38.20
CA GLU A 3 22.12 -1.00 -38.34
C GLU A 3 21.46 -0.92 -36.96
N LYS A 4 21.23 0.32 -36.49
CA LYS A 4 20.33 0.60 -35.39
C LYS A 4 18.93 0.21 -35.86
N LYS A 5 18.37 -0.92 -35.38
CA LYS A 5 16.93 -1.18 -35.50
C LYS A 5 16.19 -0.08 -34.75
N THR A 6 15.41 0.67 -35.48
CA THR A 6 14.40 1.61 -34.95
C THR A 6 13.41 0.83 -34.08
N PRO A 7 12.88 1.40 -32.97
CA PRO A 7 11.84 0.74 -32.17
C PRO A 7 10.64 0.39 -33.09
N GLU A 8 10.13 -0.83 -32.89
CA GLU A 8 8.93 -1.32 -33.59
C GLU A 8 7.80 -0.29 -33.46
N THR A 9 7.14 -0.02 -34.58
CA THR A 9 5.99 0.91 -34.56
C THR A 9 4.82 0.25 -33.79
N GLU A 10 3.91 1.05 -33.23
CA GLU A 10 2.74 0.57 -32.49
C GLU A 10 1.89 -0.41 -33.32
N ALA A 11 1.85 -0.20 -34.65
CA ALA A 11 1.18 -1.11 -35.60
C ALA A 11 1.89 -2.48 -35.72
N GLU A 12 3.23 -2.52 -35.74
CA GLU A 12 4.01 -3.77 -35.78
C GLU A 12 3.86 -4.57 -34.48
N LEU A 13 3.84 -3.90 -33.33
CA LEU A 13 3.61 -4.54 -32.04
C LEU A 13 2.20 -5.16 -31.98
N THR A 14 1.20 -4.48 -32.49
CA THR A 14 -0.19 -4.99 -32.59
C THR A 14 -0.27 -6.23 -33.46
N GLU A 15 0.45 -6.27 -34.59
CA GLU A 15 0.51 -7.44 -35.48
C GLU A 15 1.14 -8.66 -34.81
N VAL A 16 2.24 -8.49 -34.06
CA VAL A 16 2.88 -9.60 -33.31
C VAL A 16 1.93 -10.16 -32.26
N LEU A 17 1.21 -9.30 -31.54
CA LEU A 17 0.22 -9.73 -30.53
C LEU A 17 -0.94 -10.49 -31.17
N ARG A 18 -1.39 -10.08 -32.36
CA ARG A 18 -2.42 -10.76 -33.13
C ARG A 18 -1.96 -12.17 -33.55
N VAL A 19 -0.75 -12.28 -34.10
CA VAL A 19 -0.16 -13.57 -34.53
C VAL A 19 -0.03 -14.55 -33.35
N ARG A 20 0.34 -14.08 -32.16
CA ARG A 20 0.42 -14.95 -30.97
C ARG A 20 -0.94 -15.50 -30.56
N ARG A 21 -2.01 -14.69 -30.66
CA ARG A 21 -3.40 -15.13 -30.40
C ARG A 21 -3.89 -16.14 -31.43
N GLU A 22 -3.56 -15.91 -32.69
CA GLU A 22 -3.89 -16.87 -33.79
C GLU A 22 -3.20 -18.22 -33.56
N LYS A 23 -1.92 -18.22 -33.19
CA LYS A 23 -1.20 -19.45 -32.82
C LYS A 23 -1.85 -20.19 -31.65
N LEU A 24 -2.34 -19.47 -30.64
CA LEU A 24 -3.07 -20.09 -29.53
C LEU A 24 -4.39 -20.68 -30.01
N ALA A 25 -5.18 -19.95 -30.83
CA ALA A 25 -6.43 -20.46 -31.36
C ALA A 25 -6.20 -21.75 -32.16
N GLN A 26 -5.16 -21.80 -33.00
CA GLN A 26 -4.79 -23.00 -33.74
C GLN A 26 -4.42 -24.18 -32.82
N LEU A 27 -3.69 -23.92 -31.71
CA LEU A 27 -3.37 -24.98 -30.73
C LEU A 27 -4.63 -25.53 -30.07
N VAL A 28 -5.61 -24.68 -29.78
CA VAL A 28 -6.90 -25.09 -29.21
C VAL A 28 -7.68 -25.95 -30.20
N GLU A 29 -7.76 -25.55 -31.49
CA GLU A 29 -8.41 -26.30 -32.56
C GLU A 29 -7.74 -27.68 -32.79
N ASP A 30 -6.40 -27.73 -32.69
CA ASP A 30 -5.60 -28.96 -32.81
C ASP A 30 -5.71 -29.87 -31.58
N GLY A 31 -6.50 -29.49 -30.54
CA GLY A 31 -6.62 -30.23 -29.28
C GLY A 31 -5.35 -30.22 -28.42
N LYS A 32 -4.49 -29.20 -28.60
CA LYS A 32 -3.20 -29.01 -27.91
C LYS A 32 -3.20 -27.74 -27.05
N ASP A 33 -4.35 -27.39 -26.47
CA ASP A 33 -4.49 -26.22 -25.62
C ASP A 33 -3.57 -26.33 -24.38
N PRO A 34 -2.52 -25.47 -24.25
CA PRO A 34 -1.60 -25.55 -23.14
C PRO A 34 -2.26 -25.23 -21.79
N PHE A 35 -3.36 -24.48 -21.79
CA PHE A 35 -4.06 -24.06 -20.58
C PHE A 35 -4.91 -25.17 -19.96
N GLN A 36 -5.05 -26.31 -20.62
CA GLN A 36 -5.67 -27.53 -20.05
C GLN A 36 -4.71 -28.34 -19.20
N ILE A 37 -3.39 -28.04 -19.25
CA ILE A 37 -2.39 -28.74 -18.46
C ILE A 37 -2.39 -28.18 -17.04
N THR A 38 -2.84 -28.97 -16.07
CA THR A 38 -2.96 -28.56 -14.68
C THR A 38 -1.76 -28.95 -13.81
N LYS A 39 -0.92 -29.88 -14.27
CA LYS A 39 0.25 -30.38 -13.55
C LYS A 39 1.36 -30.76 -14.51
N PHE A 40 2.60 -30.45 -14.11
CA PHE A 40 3.81 -30.90 -14.79
C PHE A 40 4.88 -31.24 -13.72
N ASP A 41 5.38 -32.48 -13.73
CA ASP A 41 6.29 -32.96 -12.70
C ASP A 41 7.73 -32.58 -13.07
N VAL A 42 8.29 -31.61 -12.35
CA VAL A 42 9.67 -31.13 -12.46
C VAL A 42 10.55 -31.91 -11.48
N THR A 43 11.71 -32.38 -11.92
CA THR A 43 12.66 -33.12 -11.07
C THR A 43 13.81 -32.26 -10.57
N HIS A 44 14.27 -31.30 -11.37
CA HIS A 44 15.44 -30.48 -11.06
C HIS A 44 15.28 -29.04 -11.55
N HIS A 45 15.96 -28.11 -10.89
CA HIS A 45 16.17 -26.75 -11.38
C HIS A 45 17.50 -26.59 -12.10
N SER A 46 17.61 -25.55 -12.91
CA SER A 46 18.78 -25.27 -13.76
C SER A 46 20.10 -25.20 -13.00
N ALA A 47 20.14 -24.57 -11.81
CA ALA A 47 21.35 -24.51 -10.99
C ALA A 47 21.75 -25.88 -10.44
N GLU A 48 20.77 -26.65 -9.94
CA GLU A 48 21.02 -28.00 -9.39
C GLU A 48 21.69 -28.92 -10.43
N ILE A 49 21.27 -28.81 -11.71
CA ILE A 49 21.88 -29.58 -12.80
C ILE A 49 23.30 -29.10 -13.08
N LYS A 50 23.58 -27.80 -13.00
CA LYS A 50 24.90 -27.23 -13.24
C LYS A 50 25.87 -27.51 -12.11
N ASP A 51 25.39 -27.42 -10.87
CA ASP A 51 26.21 -27.60 -9.66
C ASP A 51 26.57 -29.10 -9.45
N ASP A 52 25.68 -30.02 -9.80
CA ASP A 52 25.88 -31.47 -9.65
C ASP A 52 26.00 -32.19 -11.01
N PHE A 53 26.66 -31.52 -11.97
CA PHE A 53 26.79 -32.04 -13.35
C PHE A 53 27.40 -33.44 -13.39
N ASP A 54 28.48 -33.64 -12.67
CA ASP A 54 29.23 -34.93 -12.70
C ASP A 54 28.35 -36.13 -12.24
N ALA A 55 27.41 -35.88 -11.32
CA ALA A 55 26.47 -36.90 -10.88
C ALA A 55 25.27 -37.06 -11.82
N LEU A 56 24.94 -36.04 -12.60
CA LEU A 56 23.74 -35.99 -13.45
C LEU A 56 24.04 -36.19 -14.95
N GLU A 57 25.31 -36.19 -15.38
CA GLU A 57 25.68 -36.46 -16.77
C GLU A 57 25.11 -37.82 -17.24
N GLY A 58 24.44 -37.82 -18.39
CA GLY A 58 23.78 -38.99 -18.97
C GLY A 58 22.47 -39.38 -18.27
N LYS A 59 22.02 -38.67 -17.22
CA LYS A 59 20.75 -38.96 -16.56
C LYS A 59 19.60 -38.15 -17.12
N GLU A 60 18.41 -38.73 -17.13
CA GLU A 60 17.20 -38.05 -17.52
C GLU A 60 16.74 -37.08 -16.40
N VAL A 61 16.45 -35.87 -16.78
CA VAL A 61 15.89 -34.79 -15.93
C VAL A 61 14.65 -34.19 -16.59
N VAL A 62 13.81 -33.58 -15.76
CA VAL A 62 12.65 -32.81 -16.21
C VAL A 62 12.76 -31.41 -15.62
N VAL A 63 12.80 -30.41 -16.49
CA VAL A 63 12.81 -28.99 -16.11
C VAL A 63 11.61 -28.26 -16.69
N ALA A 64 11.17 -27.18 -16.04
CA ALA A 64 10.18 -26.29 -16.59
C ALA A 64 10.56 -24.84 -16.33
N GLY A 65 10.23 -23.97 -17.27
CA GLY A 65 10.52 -22.56 -17.13
C GLY A 65 10.16 -21.75 -18.39
N ARG A 66 10.54 -20.50 -18.37
CA ARG A 66 10.29 -19.58 -19.47
C ARG A 66 11.37 -19.69 -20.54
N MET A 67 10.96 -19.84 -21.79
CA MET A 67 11.84 -19.85 -22.94
C MET A 67 12.33 -18.41 -23.25
N MET A 68 13.59 -18.12 -22.92
CA MET A 68 14.18 -16.78 -23.04
C MET A 68 14.91 -16.57 -24.38
N SER A 69 15.27 -17.64 -25.05
CA SER A 69 15.85 -17.57 -26.39
C SER A 69 15.56 -18.84 -27.17
N LYS A 70 15.52 -18.73 -28.49
CA LYS A 70 15.36 -19.86 -29.39
C LYS A 70 16.17 -19.63 -30.67
N ARG A 71 16.94 -20.62 -31.10
CA ARG A 71 17.71 -20.62 -32.33
C ARG A 71 17.42 -21.92 -33.11
N VAL A 72 16.75 -21.78 -34.24
CA VAL A 72 16.40 -22.90 -35.12
C VAL A 72 17.50 -23.09 -36.16
N MET A 73 18.03 -24.32 -36.29
CA MET A 73 19.09 -24.71 -37.22
C MET A 73 18.67 -25.97 -37.99
N GLY A 74 17.68 -25.82 -38.89
CA GLY A 74 17.17 -26.93 -39.71
C GLY A 74 16.47 -28.03 -38.91
N LYS A 75 17.14 -29.16 -38.72
CA LYS A 75 16.61 -30.34 -37.97
C LYS A 75 16.85 -30.32 -36.48
N ALA A 76 17.53 -29.30 -35.99
CA ALA A 76 17.80 -29.12 -34.57
C ALA A 76 17.64 -27.66 -34.16
N SER A 77 17.43 -27.43 -32.89
CA SER A 77 17.28 -26.10 -32.30
C SER A 77 17.95 -26.06 -30.93
N PHE A 78 18.38 -24.87 -30.55
CA PHE A 78 18.71 -24.57 -29.17
C PHE A 78 17.71 -23.60 -28.58
N CYS A 79 17.31 -23.77 -27.34
CA CYS A 79 16.58 -22.77 -26.56
C CYS A 79 17.22 -22.67 -25.16
N ASN A 80 16.98 -21.54 -24.52
CA ASN A 80 17.33 -21.36 -23.11
C ASN A 80 16.07 -21.28 -22.29
N VAL A 81 15.95 -22.11 -21.26
CA VAL A 81 14.84 -22.16 -20.31
C VAL A 81 15.29 -21.55 -19.01
N GLN A 82 14.60 -20.51 -18.56
CA GLN A 82 14.85 -19.79 -17.32
C GLN A 82 13.84 -20.24 -16.27
N ASP A 83 14.34 -20.69 -15.13
CA ASP A 83 13.57 -21.06 -13.93
C ASP A 83 13.86 -20.12 -12.74
N LEU A 84 13.46 -20.51 -11.52
CA LEU A 84 13.73 -19.74 -10.30
C LEU A 84 15.23 -19.62 -9.98
N LYS A 85 16.01 -20.67 -10.29
CA LYS A 85 17.43 -20.80 -9.92
C LYS A 85 18.40 -20.30 -10.99
N GLY A 86 17.91 -19.99 -12.20
CA GLY A 86 18.74 -19.52 -13.29
C GLY A 86 18.23 -19.93 -14.68
N GLY A 87 19.14 -20.30 -15.57
CA GLY A 87 18.80 -20.74 -16.91
C GLY A 87 19.64 -21.92 -17.37
N ILE A 88 19.05 -22.79 -18.20
CA ILE A 88 19.72 -23.95 -18.79
C ILE A 88 19.47 -24.01 -20.29
N GLN A 89 20.49 -24.36 -21.05
CA GLN A 89 20.36 -24.59 -22.49
C GLN A 89 19.70 -25.97 -22.73
N CYS A 90 18.76 -25.99 -23.68
CA CYS A 90 18.15 -27.23 -24.16
C CYS A 90 18.41 -27.40 -25.66
N TYR A 91 18.93 -28.55 -26.04
CA TYR A 91 19.11 -28.98 -27.41
C TYR A 91 17.90 -29.83 -27.84
N VAL A 92 17.15 -29.33 -28.82
CA VAL A 92 15.91 -29.97 -29.29
C VAL A 92 16.15 -30.45 -30.72
N ALA A 93 16.36 -31.76 -30.88
CA ALA A 93 16.56 -32.38 -32.20
C ALA A 93 15.28 -33.06 -32.67
N ARG A 94 14.95 -32.86 -33.97
CA ARG A 94 13.75 -33.46 -34.59
C ARG A 94 13.70 -34.97 -34.38
N ASP A 95 14.84 -35.63 -34.57
CA ASP A 95 14.92 -37.08 -34.54
C ASP A 95 14.78 -37.63 -33.09
N ALA A 96 15.00 -36.80 -32.06
CA ALA A 96 14.83 -37.16 -30.64
C ALA A 96 13.41 -36.89 -30.13
N VAL A 97 12.84 -35.72 -30.45
CA VAL A 97 11.50 -35.35 -29.96
C VAL A 97 10.34 -35.78 -30.88
N GLY A 98 10.65 -36.24 -32.09
CA GLY A 98 9.69 -36.59 -33.16
C GLY A 98 9.36 -35.40 -34.05
N GLU A 99 8.93 -35.72 -35.30
CA GLU A 99 8.74 -34.71 -36.35
C GLU A 99 7.63 -33.70 -35.98
N ASP A 100 6.48 -34.20 -35.49
CA ASP A 100 5.34 -33.35 -35.17
C ASP A 100 5.61 -32.46 -33.93
N SER A 101 6.19 -33.00 -32.87
CA SER A 101 6.59 -32.22 -31.69
C SER A 101 7.63 -31.15 -32.07
N TYR A 102 8.56 -31.46 -32.97
CA TYR A 102 9.53 -30.50 -33.47
C TYR A 102 8.88 -29.37 -34.33
N LYS A 103 7.88 -29.71 -35.15
CA LYS A 103 7.09 -28.73 -35.91
C LYS A 103 6.36 -27.76 -34.97
N ASP A 104 5.75 -28.29 -33.89
CA ASP A 104 5.08 -27.49 -32.89
C ASP A 104 6.08 -26.61 -32.11
N PHE A 105 7.21 -27.18 -31.68
CA PHE A 105 8.27 -26.41 -31.00
C PHE A 105 8.76 -25.22 -31.83
N LYS A 106 8.87 -25.38 -33.14
CA LYS A 106 9.27 -24.26 -34.02
C LYS A 106 8.28 -23.08 -34.01
N LYS A 107 7.01 -23.33 -33.70
CA LYS A 107 5.96 -22.32 -33.61
C LYS A 107 5.94 -21.62 -32.23
N PHE A 108 6.58 -22.20 -31.21
CA PHE A 108 6.66 -21.58 -29.88
C PHE A 108 7.34 -20.21 -29.96
N ASP A 109 6.94 -19.28 -29.09
CA ASP A 109 7.48 -17.92 -29.06
C ASP A 109 8.37 -17.70 -27.82
N ILE A 110 9.29 -16.77 -27.93
CA ILE A 110 10.05 -16.31 -26.76
C ILE A 110 9.06 -15.75 -25.73
N GLY A 111 9.23 -16.15 -24.49
CA GLY A 111 8.29 -15.86 -23.40
C GLY A 111 7.35 -17.01 -23.05
N ASP A 112 7.15 -18.00 -23.91
CA ASP A 112 6.34 -19.19 -23.61
C ASP A 112 6.93 -19.96 -22.40
N ILE A 113 6.06 -20.54 -21.58
CA ILE A 113 6.48 -21.48 -20.52
C ILE A 113 6.47 -22.87 -21.10
N ILE A 114 7.61 -23.55 -21.01
CA ILE A 114 7.79 -24.89 -21.55
C ILE A 114 8.31 -25.86 -20.50
N GLY A 115 7.93 -27.11 -20.62
CA GLY A 115 8.53 -28.23 -19.91
C GLY A 115 9.44 -28.99 -20.87
N VAL A 116 10.61 -29.39 -20.40
CA VAL A 116 11.59 -30.15 -21.17
C VAL A 116 12.02 -31.38 -20.37
N ARG A 117 11.84 -32.55 -20.97
CA ARG A 117 12.40 -33.81 -20.48
C ARG A 117 13.59 -34.18 -21.37
N GLY A 118 14.67 -34.63 -20.77
CA GLY A 118 15.84 -35.05 -21.56
C GLY A 118 17.05 -35.40 -20.71
N GLU A 119 18.12 -35.78 -21.39
CA GLU A 119 19.37 -36.23 -20.80
C GLU A 119 20.36 -35.08 -20.62
N VAL A 120 20.98 -35.00 -19.46
CA VAL A 120 22.02 -33.99 -19.17
C VAL A 120 23.29 -34.33 -19.91
N PHE A 121 23.84 -33.33 -20.61
CA PHE A 121 25.08 -33.48 -21.35
C PHE A 121 25.88 -32.17 -21.41
N LYS A 122 27.14 -32.30 -21.79
CA LYS A 122 28.02 -31.14 -22.04
C LYS A 122 28.27 -30.97 -23.53
N THR A 123 28.01 -29.76 -24.04
CA THR A 123 28.26 -29.45 -25.45
C THR A 123 29.76 -29.43 -25.75
N LYS A 124 30.16 -29.48 -27.05
CA LYS A 124 31.53 -29.37 -27.49
C LYS A 124 32.21 -28.07 -27.06
N THR A 125 31.44 -27.03 -26.79
CA THR A 125 31.91 -25.70 -26.29
C THR A 125 31.94 -25.63 -24.77
N GLY A 126 31.57 -26.71 -24.05
CA GLY A 126 31.64 -26.77 -22.60
C GLY A 126 30.35 -26.36 -21.88
N GLU A 127 29.27 -25.99 -22.59
CA GLU A 127 28.00 -25.58 -21.97
C GLU A 127 27.19 -26.81 -21.49
N ILE A 128 26.81 -26.82 -20.20
CA ILE A 128 25.94 -27.86 -19.62
C ILE A 128 24.53 -27.64 -20.16
N SER A 129 23.95 -28.70 -20.73
CA SER A 129 22.73 -28.63 -21.51
C SER A 129 21.85 -29.87 -21.30
N ILE A 130 20.58 -29.79 -21.73
CA ILE A 130 19.67 -30.93 -21.77
C ILE A 130 19.42 -31.32 -23.23
N HIS A 131 19.71 -32.57 -23.60
CA HIS A 131 19.29 -33.16 -24.87
C HIS A 131 17.83 -33.61 -24.74
N ALA A 132 16.91 -32.80 -25.26
CA ALA A 132 15.50 -33.01 -25.10
C ALA A 132 15.00 -34.29 -25.78
N SER A 133 14.33 -35.16 -25.06
CA SER A 133 13.53 -36.28 -25.52
C SER A 133 12.05 -35.91 -25.69
N ALA A 134 11.57 -34.88 -24.95
CA ALA A 134 10.24 -34.32 -25.09
C ALA A 134 10.23 -32.82 -24.72
N VAL A 135 9.37 -32.06 -25.40
CA VAL A 135 9.11 -30.64 -25.11
C VAL A 135 7.60 -30.42 -25.10
N THR A 136 7.10 -29.84 -24.02
CA THR A 136 5.68 -29.56 -23.80
C THR A 136 5.47 -28.06 -23.62
N LEU A 137 4.52 -27.47 -24.35
CA LEU A 137 4.08 -26.09 -24.11
C LEU A 137 3.14 -26.09 -22.88
N LEU A 138 3.54 -25.42 -21.80
CA LEU A 138 2.77 -25.38 -20.55
C LEU A 138 1.90 -24.11 -20.45
N SER A 139 2.35 -23.02 -21.07
CA SER A 139 1.60 -21.77 -21.13
C SER A 139 2.07 -20.91 -22.31
N LYS A 140 1.12 -20.34 -23.05
CA LYS A 140 1.39 -19.47 -24.19
C LYS A 140 1.54 -18.02 -23.72
N SER A 141 2.68 -17.42 -24.03
CA SER A 141 2.91 -15.98 -23.82
C SER A 141 2.23 -15.19 -24.93
N LEU A 142 1.24 -14.37 -24.58
CA LEU A 142 0.52 -13.51 -25.52
C LEU A 142 1.12 -12.09 -25.62
N GLN A 143 2.04 -11.74 -24.72
CA GLN A 143 2.78 -10.49 -24.74
C GLN A 143 4.23 -10.71 -25.18
N VAL A 144 4.85 -9.65 -25.69
CA VAL A 144 6.25 -9.65 -26.07
C VAL A 144 7.10 -9.18 -24.89
N LEU A 145 8.15 -9.94 -24.58
CA LEU A 145 9.10 -9.49 -23.57
C LEU A 145 9.94 -8.34 -24.13
N PRO A 146 10.34 -7.36 -23.29
CA PRO A 146 11.33 -6.34 -23.66
C PRO A 146 12.61 -6.95 -24.22
N GLU A 147 13.33 -6.23 -25.07
CA GLU A 147 14.55 -6.73 -25.73
C GLU A 147 15.60 -7.17 -24.69
N LYS A 148 16.18 -8.35 -24.94
CA LYS A 148 17.11 -9.06 -24.04
C LYS A 148 18.35 -8.23 -23.65
N PHE A 149 18.80 -7.29 -24.50
CA PHE A 149 20.05 -6.55 -24.30
C PHE A 149 19.88 -5.25 -23.52
N HIS A 150 18.68 -4.76 -23.35
CA HIS A 150 18.40 -3.51 -22.64
C HIS A 150 17.49 -3.70 -21.44
N GLY A 151 16.87 -4.91 -21.27
CA GLY A 151 15.92 -5.19 -20.19
C GLY A 151 14.78 -4.18 -20.16
N LEU A 152 14.10 -4.11 -19.03
CA LEU A 152 13.18 -3.03 -18.73
C LEU A 152 13.98 -1.93 -18.00
N THR A 153 14.54 -0.95 -18.76
CA THR A 153 15.44 0.08 -18.23
C THR A 153 14.71 1.25 -17.58
N ASN A 154 13.46 1.50 -17.96
CA ASN A 154 12.66 2.54 -17.36
C ASN A 154 12.26 2.13 -15.94
N THR A 155 12.79 2.82 -14.93
CA THR A 155 12.61 2.51 -13.52
C THR A 155 11.12 2.55 -13.10
N ASP A 156 10.35 3.51 -13.60
CA ASP A 156 8.92 3.61 -13.30
C ASP A 156 8.15 2.39 -13.82
N MET A 157 8.44 1.97 -15.05
CA MET A 157 7.84 0.76 -15.64
C MET A 157 8.27 -0.52 -14.92
N ARG A 158 9.51 -0.60 -14.42
CA ARG A 158 9.97 -1.73 -13.60
C ARG A 158 9.12 -1.92 -12.34
N TYR A 159 8.77 -0.83 -11.68
CA TYR A 159 7.93 -0.89 -10.48
C TYR A 159 6.47 -1.23 -10.81
N ARG A 160 5.91 -0.69 -11.90
CA ARG A 160 4.52 -0.95 -12.32
C ARG A 160 4.32 -2.34 -12.90
N GLN A 161 5.31 -2.83 -13.66
CA GLN A 161 5.30 -4.16 -14.27
C GLN A 161 6.34 -5.07 -13.62
N ARG A 162 6.32 -5.18 -12.30
CA ARG A 162 7.28 -5.97 -11.52
C ARG A 162 7.38 -7.42 -12.01
N TYR A 163 6.30 -8.01 -12.48
CA TYR A 163 6.29 -9.35 -13.05
C TYR A 163 7.12 -9.43 -14.35
N VAL A 164 7.20 -8.37 -15.14
CA VAL A 164 8.10 -8.30 -16.31
C VAL A 164 9.54 -8.07 -15.86
N ASP A 165 9.75 -7.14 -14.93
CA ASP A 165 11.06 -6.84 -14.32
C ASP A 165 11.72 -8.11 -13.76
N LEU A 166 10.97 -8.93 -13.02
CA LEU A 166 11.41 -10.22 -12.49
C LEU A 166 11.77 -11.25 -13.59
N ILE A 167 11.22 -11.12 -14.80
CA ILE A 167 11.54 -12.01 -15.93
C ILE A 167 12.85 -11.58 -16.60
N VAL A 168 13.01 -10.27 -16.84
CA VAL A 168 14.08 -9.75 -17.71
C VAL A 168 15.32 -9.27 -16.97
N ASN A 169 15.19 -8.96 -15.66
CA ASN A 169 16.25 -8.49 -14.78
C ASN A 169 16.46 -9.50 -13.63
N PRO A 170 17.30 -10.54 -13.81
CA PRO A 170 17.46 -11.61 -12.80
C PRO A 170 17.91 -11.12 -11.43
N GLU A 171 18.72 -10.06 -11.38
CA GLU A 171 19.22 -9.44 -10.15
C GLU A 171 18.09 -8.94 -9.22
N VAL A 172 16.96 -8.56 -9.79
CA VAL A 172 15.78 -8.13 -9.02
C VAL A 172 15.21 -9.28 -8.20
N LYS A 173 15.26 -10.52 -8.72
CA LYS A 173 14.85 -11.71 -7.95
C LYS A 173 15.71 -11.91 -6.70
N ASP A 174 17.03 -11.69 -6.82
CA ASP A 174 17.97 -11.87 -5.72
C ASP A 174 17.64 -10.95 -4.55
N THR A 175 17.24 -9.71 -4.82
CA THR A 175 16.80 -8.76 -3.79
C THR A 175 15.62 -9.32 -2.99
N PHE A 176 14.60 -9.87 -3.65
CA PHE A 176 13.42 -10.42 -2.97
C PHE A 176 13.70 -11.76 -2.29
N VAL A 177 14.58 -12.59 -2.83
CA VAL A 177 15.07 -13.81 -2.15
C VAL A 177 15.82 -13.42 -0.88
N LYS A 178 16.71 -12.42 -0.95
CA LYS A 178 17.42 -11.89 0.23
C LYS A 178 16.45 -11.28 1.24
N ARG A 179 15.46 -10.50 0.81
CA ARG A 179 14.41 -9.96 1.68
C ARG A 179 13.71 -11.07 2.46
N SER A 180 13.29 -12.13 1.78
CA SER A 180 12.66 -13.29 2.43
C SER A 180 13.60 -13.97 3.43
N LYS A 181 14.89 -14.10 3.08
CA LYS A 181 15.91 -14.65 3.96
C LYS A 181 16.13 -13.76 5.19
N ILE A 182 16.21 -12.44 5.03
CA ILE A 182 16.36 -11.47 6.13
C ILE A 182 15.23 -11.65 7.15
N ILE A 183 13.97 -11.65 6.69
CA ILE A 183 12.81 -11.83 7.59
C ILE A 183 12.86 -13.18 8.30
N LYS A 184 13.23 -14.24 7.61
CA LYS A 184 13.40 -15.56 8.21
C LYS A 184 14.50 -15.58 9.29
N GLU A 185 15.65 -14.94 9.01
CA GLU A 185 16.77 -14.90 9.96
C GLU A 185 16.47 -13.99 11.15
N ILE A 186 15.67 -12.93 10.99
CA ILE A 186 15.16 -12.14 12.14
C ILE A 186 14.34 -13.04 13.07
N ARG A 187 13.40 -13.84 12.53
CA ARG A 187 12.62 -14.79 13.32
C ARG A 187 13.52 -15.79 14.04
N ASN A 188 14.45 -16.42 13.32
CA ASN A 188 15.40 -17.36 13.92
C ASN A 188 16.20 -16.74 15.07
N PHE A 189 16.62 -15.48 14.93
CA PHE A 189 17.38 -14.74 15.95
C PHE A 189 16.56 -14.44 17.20
N LEU A 190 15.31 -14.00 17.02
CA LEU A 190 14.42 -13.63 18.13
C LEU A 190 13.86 -14.86 18.85
N ASP A 191 13.41 -15.89 18.10
CA ASP A 191 12.92 -17.14 18.64
C ASP A 191 14.01 -17.84 19.48
N GLY A 192 15.27 -17.82 18.97
CA GLY A 192 16.43 -18.33 19.71
C GLY A 192 16.75 -17.58 21.01
N ARG A 193 16.16 -16.39 21.23
CA ARG A 193 16.26 -15.60 22.47
C ARG A 193 15.00 -15.64 23.33
N GLY A 194 14.03 -16.48 22.95
CA GLY A 194 12.80 -16.70 23.69
C GLY A 194 11.75 -15.60 23.51
N PHE A 195 11.82 -14.83 22.41
CA PHE A 195 10.74 -13.94 22.03
C PHE A 195 9.60 -14.74 21.39
N MET A 196 8.38 -14.31 21.61
CA MET A 196 7.16 -14.84 21.01
C MET A 196 6.69 -13.92 19.89
N GLU A 197 6.54 -14.45 18.67
CA GLU A 197 5.87 -13.72 17.59
C GLU A 197 4.35 -13.67 17.86
N VAL A 198 3.76 -12.50 17.74
CA VAL A 198 2.34 -12.27 17.97
C VAL A 198 1.73 -11.47 16.81
N GLU A 199 0.41 -11.47 16.73
CA GLU A 199 -0.35 -10.66 15.77
C GLU A 199 -1.34 -9.79 16.54
N THR A 200 -1.40 -8.50 16.16
CA THR A 200 -2.31 -7.53 16.74
C THR A 200 -3.18 -6.88 15.65
N PRO A 201 -4.30 -6.20 16.01
CA PRO A 201 -5.23 -5.67 15.02
C PRO A 201 -4.60 -4.65 14.06
N MET A 202 -4.92 -4.76 12.77
CA MET A 202 -4.61 -3.72 11.78
C MET A 202 -5.67 -2.61 11.74
N LEU A 203 -6.94 -2.97 12.03
CA LEU A 203 -8.04 -2.02 12.18
C LEU A 203 -8.16 -1.66 13.65
N VAL A 204 -8.03 -0.39 13.97
CA VAL A 204 -8.00 0.13 15.34
C VAL A 204 -8.96 1.30 15.50
N SER A 205 -9.52 1.47 16.68
CA SER A 205 -10.36 2.64 16.99
C SER A 205 -9.49 3.88 17.22
N ASN A 206 -8.31 3.69 17.85
CA ASN A 206 -7.33 4.75 18.08
C ASN A 206 -5.98 4.34 17.47
N ALA A 207 -5.44 5.16 16.55
CA ALA A 207 -4.12 4.98 15.98
C ALA A 207 -3.11 5.79 16.81
N GLY A 208 -2.25 5.11 17.55
CA GLY A 208 -1.23 5.71 18.40
C GLY A 208 0.09 4.97 18.30
N GLY A 209 1.12 5.44 19.02
CA GLY A 209 2.46 4.85 19.05
C GLY A 209 3.44 5.45 18.02
N ALA A 210 3.01 6.43 17.23
CA ALA A 210 3.87 7.17 16.32
C ALA A 210 3.28 8.56 16.05
N ALA A 211 4.10 9.51 15.61
CA ALA A 211 3.64 10.77 15.05
C ALA A 211 3.41 10.56 13.56
N ALA A 212 2.15 10.34 13.15
CA ALA A 212 1.78 10.09 11.75
C ALA A 212 0.26 10.21 11.55
N ARG A 213 -0.16 10.64 10.36
CA ARG A 213 -1.58 10.68 10.01
C ARG A 213 -2.06 9.28 9.61
N PRO A 214 -3.15 8.74 10.21
CA PRO A 214 -3.71 7.43 9.83
C PRO A 214 -4.54 7.51 8.54
N PHE A 215 -4.73 6.35 7.90
CA PHE A 215 -5.83 6.15 6.95
C PHE A 215 -7.09 5.82 7.74
N GLU A 216 -8.22 6.39 7.34
CA GLU A 216 -9.53 6.17 7.94
C GLU A 216 -10.42 5.37 6.99
N THR A 217 -11.28 4.53 7.55
CA THR A 217 -12.26 3.74 6.80
C THR A 217 -13.50 3.46 7.66
N HIS A 218 -14.60 3.09 7.02
CA HIS A 218 -15.85 2.80 7.70
C HIS A 218 -16.12 1.29 7.80
N TYR A 219 -16.41 0.81 9.02
CA TYR A 219 -16.80 -0.57 9.25
C TYR A 219 -18.32 -0.71 9.21
N ASN A 220 -18.86 -1.08 8.05
CA ASN A 220 -20.30 -1.11 7.78
C ASN A 220 -21.12 -1.94 8.77
N ALA A 221 -20.61 -3.08 9.22
CA ALA A 221 -21.36 -3.98 10.10
C ALA A 221 -21.61 -3.40 11.50
N LEU A 222 -20.68 -2.58 12.01
CA LEU A 222 -20.81 -1.89 13.30
C LEU A 222 -21.24 -0.44 13.14
N ASN A 223 -21.26 0.09 11.92
CA ASN A 223 -21.50 1.51 11.61
C ASN A 223 -20.56 2.42 12.40
N GLU A 224 -19.27 2.10 12.37
CA GLU A 224 -18.21 2.78 13.10
C GLU A 224 -17.05 3.15 12.16
N ASP A 225 -16.47 4.32 12.38
CA ASP A 225 -15.25 4.71 11.71
C ASP A 225 -14.05 4.09 12.42
N VAL A 226 -13.18 3.45 11.67
CA VAL A 226 -11.97 2.80 12.16
C VAL A 226 -10.75 3.31 11.40
N LYS A 227 -9.58 3.15 11.97
CA LYS A 227 -8.31 3.60 11.40
C LYS A 227 -7.43 2.41 11.08
N LEU A 228 -6.57 2.55 10.07
CA LEU A 228 -5.46 1.62 9.88
C LEU A 228 -4.33 2.00 10.84
N ARG A 229 -3.75 1.01 11.52
CA ARG A 229 -2.68 1.22 12.51
C ARG A 229 -1.45 1.91 11.91
N ILE A 230 -0.85 2.82 12.65
CA ILE A 230 0.39 3.54 12.28
C ILE A 230 1.63 2.97 12.98
N SER A 231 1.44 2.13 14.01
CA SER A 231 2.46 1.47 14.85
C SER A 231 1.86 0.21 15.47
N LEU A 232 2.70 -0.64 16.05
CA LEU A 232 2.32 -1.87 16.78
C LEU A 232 2.38 -1.67 18.30
N GLU A 233 2.95 -0.58 18.76
CA GLU A 233 3.43 -0.29 20.12
C GLU A 233 2.38 -0.53 21.21
N LEU A 234 1.24 0.16 21.14
CA LEU A 234 0.28 0.18 22.25
C LEU A 234 -0.34 -1.19 22.52
N TYR A 235 -0.51 -2.02 21.48
CA TYR A 235 -1.01 -3.39 21.65
C TYR A 235 0.06 -4.31 22.24
N LEU A 236 1.31 -4.21 21.78
CA LEU A 236 2.40 -5.04 22.29
C LEU A 236 2.70 -4.73 23.75
N LYS A 237 2.63 -3.46 24.16
CA LYS A 237 2.74 -3.07 25.58
C LYS A 237 1.64 -3.66 26.46
N ARG A 238 0.38 -3.74 25.95
CA ARG A 238 -0.71 -4.43 26.66
C ARG A 238 -0.41 -5.90 26.88
N LEU A 239 0.28 -6.57 25.94
CA LEU A 239 0.72 -7.95 26.12
C LEU A 239 1.79 -8.11 27.20
N ILE A 240 2.69 -7.13 27.32
CA ILE A 240 3.66 -7.07 28.43
C ILE A 240 2.95 -6.92 29.78
N VAL A 241 1.94 -6.05 29.88
CA VAL A 241 1.07 -5.96 31.08
C VAL A 241 0.41 -7.32 31.36
N GLY A 242 -0.02 -8.04 30.32
CA GLY A 242 -0.61 -9.37 30.43
C GLY A 242 0.36 -10.49 30.81
N GLY A 243 1.67 -10.18 31.01
CA GLY A 243 2.69 -11.13 31.46
C GLY A 243 3.42 -11.86 30.33
N LEU A 244 3.26 -11.46 29.07
CA LEU A 244 4.10 -11.94 27.97
C LEU A 244 5.40 -11.14 27.95
N GLU A 245 6.44 -11.66 28.62
CA GLU A 245 7.66 -10.89 28.94
C GLU A 245 8.52 -10.53 27.72
N LYS A 246 8.41 -11.24 26.60
CA LYS A 246 9.16 -11.00 25.36
C LYS A 246 8.27 -11.26 24.17
N VAL A 247 7.85 -10.20 23.51
CA VAL A 247 6.98 -10.27 22.33
C VAL A 247 7.56 -9.49 21.17
N TYR A 248 7.26 -9.92 19.94
CA TYR A 248 7.53 -9.15 18.73
C TYR A 248 6.43 -9.37 17.70
N GLU A 249 6.25 -8.41 16.83
CA GLU A 249 5.41 -8.51 15.64
C GLU A 249 6.14 -7.94 14.44
N ILE A 250 6.10 -8.66 13.30
CA ILE A 250 6.52 -8.16 12.00
C ILE A 250 5.27 -7.92 11.19
N GLY A 251 4.86 -6.68 11.05
CA GLY A 251 3.58 -6.33 10.46
C GLY A 251 3.62 -5.14 9.50
N ARG A 252 2.52 -4.99 8.74
CA ARG A 252 2.29 -3.78 7.97
C ARG A 252 1.72 -2.69 8.86
N VAL A 253 2.24 -1.49 8.66
CA VAL A 253 1.72 -0.24 9.22
C VAL A 253 1.45 0.74 8.09
N PHE A 254 0.57 1.70 8.33
CA PHE A 254 -0.01 2.56 7.31
C PHE A 254 0.09 4.01 7.76
N ARG A 255 0.75 4.86 6.97
CA ARG A 255 0.86 6.29 7.25
C ARG A 255 0.42 7.08 6.03
N ASN A 256 -0.58 7.92 6.21
CA ASN A 256 -1.16 8.73 5.12
C ASN A 256 -0.28 9.96 4.84
N GLU A 257 0.90 9.69 4.35
CA GLU A 257 1.97 10.65 4.09
C GLU A 257 2.39 10.62 2.62
N GLY A 258 3.37 11.46 2.26
CA GLY A 258 3.92 11.52 0.91
C GLY A 258 4.64 10.23 0.49
N VAL A 259 4.82 10.07 -0.83
CA VAL A 259 5.54 8.95 -1.44
C VAL A 259 6.81 9.47 -2.10
N ASP A 260 7.97 8.99 -1.62
CA ASP A 260 9.28 9.35 -2.15
C ASP A 260 10.21 8.13 -2.30
N THR A 261 11.53 8.32 -2.32
CA THR A 261 12.51 7.24 -2.39
C THR A 261 12.72 6.51 -1.07
N ARG A 262 12.28 7.09 0.05
CA ARG A 262 12.46 6.60 1.42
C ARG A 262 11.16 6.16 2.07
N HIS A 263 10.02 6.70 1.61
CA HIS A 263 8.70 6.51 2.22
C HIS A 263 7.70 5.89 1.26
N ASN A 264 6.92 4.97 1.78
CA ASN A 264 5.77 4.35 1.11
C ASN A 264 4.60 4.35 2.12
N PRO A 265 3.36 4.64 1.72
CA PRO A 265 2.24 4.81 2.65
C PRO A 265 1.91 3.56 3.45
N GLU A 266 2.31 2.40 2.98
CA GLU A 266 2.32 1.14 3.71
C GLU A 266 3.73 0.54 3.68
N PHE A 267 4.23 0.09 4.82
CA PHE A 267 5.57 -0.47 4.93
C PHE A 267 5.62 -1.54 6.02
N THR A 268 6.71 -2.32 6.06
CA THR A 268 6.90 -3.36 7.05
C THR A 268 7.69 -2.83 8.23
N LEU A 269 7.08 -2.86 9.40
CA LEU A 269 7.70 -2.53 10.67
C LEU A 269 7.84 -3.82 11.49
N MET A 270 8.90 -3.94 12.25
CA MET A 270 9.02 -4.88 13.34
C MET A 270 9.12 -4.10 14.63
N GLU A 271 8.25 -4.38 15.58
CA GLU A 271 8.39 -3.89 16.95
C GLU A 271 8.55 -5.07 17.90
N LEU A 272 9.36 -4.90 18.91
CA LEU A 272 9.55 -5.88 19.98
C LEU A 272 9.67 -5.19 21.33
N TYR A 273 9.20 -5.90 22.35
CA TYR A 273 9.20 -5.45 23.74
C TYR A 273 9.70 -6.56 24.63
N GLN A 274 10.56 -6.19 25.57
CA GLN A 274 11.11 -7.10 26.56
C GLN A 274 11.00 -6.51 27.96
N ALA A 275 10.35 -7.24 28.86
CA ALA A 275 10.29 -6.90 30.28
C ALA A 275 11.67 -7.07 30.95
N TYR A 276 11.87 -6.29 32.01
CA TYR A 276 13.07 -6.32 32.87
C TYR A 276 14.37 -5.95 32.17
N THR A 277 14.28 -5.10 31.14
CA THR A 277 15.40 -4.51 30.42
C THR A 277 15.15 -3.02 30.18
N ASP A 278 16.16 -2.32 29.70
CA ASP A 278 16.15 -0.89 29.41
C ASP A 278 16.64 -0.63 27.97
N TYR A 279 16.78 0.64 27.61
CA TYR A 279 17.25 1.04 26.27
C TYR A 279 18.71 0.61 26.01
N TYR A 280 19.56 0.39 27.02
CA TYR A 280 20.90 -0.17 26.82
C TYR A 280 20.82 -1.64 26.39
N GLY A 281 19.92 -2.43 26.98
CA GLY A 281 19.66 -3.79 26.55
C GLY A 281 19.13 -3.85 25.10
N MET A 282 18.34 -2.85 24.69
CA MET A 282 17.90 -2.73 23.29
C MET A 282 19.06 -2.39 22.34
N MET A 283 20.05 -1.57 22.75
CA MET A 283 21.27 -1.34 21.97
C MET A 283 22.06 -2.62 21.72
N GLU A 284 22.29 -3.42 22.79
CA GLU A 284 23.00 -4.69 22.68
C GLU A 284 22.29 -5.70 21.78
N LEU A 285 20.97 -5.76 21.87
CA LEU A 285 20.14 -6.59 21.00
C LEU A 285 20.30 -6.14 19.55
N THR A 286 20.24 -4.84 19.28
CA THR A 286 20.35 -4.22 17.95
C THR A 286 21.71 -4.49 17.31
N GLU A 287 22.81 -4.23 18.02
CA GLU A 287 24.16 -4.52 17.52
C GLU A 287 24.31 -6.01 17.16
N SER A 288 23.79 -6.88 18.02
CA SER A 288 23.85 -8.34 17.80
C SER A 288 23.01 -8.76 16.59
N LEU A 289 21.82 -8.18 16.42
CA LEU A 289 20.91 -8.49 15.31
C LEU A 289 21.51 -8.05 13.97
N PHE A 290 21.98 -6.80 13.88
CA PHE A 290 22.54 -6.26 12.63
C PHE A 290 23.78 -7.03 12.19
N ARG A 291 24.69 -7.34 13.11
CA ARG A 291 25.86 -8.18 12.82
C ARG A 291 25.47 -9.58 12.35
N TYR A 292 24.56 -10.24 13.07
CA TYR A 292 24.06 -11.57 12.73
C TYR A 292 23.44 -11.59 11.31
N LEU A 293 22.61 -10.61 10.99
CA LEU A 293 21.95 -10.53 9.68
C LEU A 293 22.95 -10.29 8.55
N ALA A 294 23.92 -9.38 8.74
CA ALA A 294 24.95 -9.12 7.74
C ALA A 294 25.78 -10.37 7.46
N GLU A 295 26.21 -11.11 8.49
CA GLU A 295 26.95 -12.37 8.34
C GLU A 295 26.11 -13.45 7.64
N LYS A 296 24.83 -13.61 8.01
CA LYS A 296 23.94 -14.63 7.46
C LYS A 296 23.49 -14.37 6.04
N VAL A 297 23.31 -13.10 5.68
CA VAL A 297 22.72 -12.69 4.39
C VAL A 297 23.80 -12.28 3.40
N CYS A 298 24.76 -11.44 3.83
CA CYS A 298 25.82 -10.90 2.99
C CYS A 298 27.11 -11.71 3.08
N GLY A 299 27.26 -12.59 4.09
CA GLY A 299 28.46 -13.38 4.31
C GLY A 299 29.61 -12.62 5.02
N SER A 300 29.38 -11.37 5.40
CA SER A 300 30.36 -10.50 6.08
C SER A 300 29.63 -9.50 6.95
N ALA A 301 30.21 -9.14 8.12
CA ALA A 301 29.75 -8.03 8.93
C ALA A 301 30.21 -6.65 8.41
N VAL A 302 31.09 -6.62 7.40
CA VAL A 302 31.42 -5.40 6.65
C VAL A 302 30.71 -5.47 5.31
N ILE A 303 29.84 -4.50 5.05
CA ILE A 303 28.98 -4.44 3.86
C ILE A 303 29.22 -3.15 3.09
N THR A 304 28.82 -3.13 1.82
CA THR A 304 28.83 -1.92 0.99
C THR A 304 27.39 -1.48 0.74
N TYR A 305 27.11 -0.20 0.92
CA TYR A 305 25.84 0.43 0.61
C TYR A 305 26.05 1.74 -0.14
N ASN A 306 25.51 1.84 -1.37
CA ASN A 306 25.73 2.98 -2.28
C ASN A 306 27.22 3.35 -2.44
N GLY A 307 28.10 2.34 -2.51
CA GLY A 307 29.55 2.54 -2.64
C GLY A 307 30.26 2.94 -1.35
N VAL A 308 29.54 3.03 -0.22
CA VAL A 308 30.10 3.34 1.10
C VAL A 308 30.28 2.06 1.89
N GLU A 309 31.48 1.86 2.48
CA GLU A 309 31.74 0.74 3.38
C GLU A 309 31.12 1.01 4.76
N ILE A 310 30.30 0.08 5.23
CA ILE A 310 29.64 0.10 6.55
C ILE A 310 30.15 -1.09 7.35
N ASP A 311 30.77 -0.81 8.48
CA ASP A 311 31.37 -1.81 9.36
C ASP A 311 30.47 -2.10 10.57
N LEU A 312 29.69 -3.19 10.47
CA LEU A 312 28.80 -3.70 11.53
C LEU A 312 29.53 -4.62 12.51
N SER A 313 30.84 -4.92 12.30
CA SER A 313 31.62 -5.79 13.17
C SER A 313 32.09 -5.10 14.45
N LYS A 314 32.24 -3.77 14.40
CA LYS A 314 32.68 -2.95 15.54
C LYS A 314 31.50 -2.58 16.45
N PRO A 315 31.77 -2.23 17.73
CA PRO A 315 30.78 -1.57 18.56
C PRO A 315 30.25 -0.30 17.89
N PHE A 316 28.95 -0.08 17.90
CA PHE A 316 28.34 1.12 17.32
C PHE A 316 28.68 2.35 18.18
N ALA A 317 28.90 3.49 17.53
CA ALA A 317 29.17 4.74 18.23
C ALA A 317 27.94 5.15 19.05
N ARG A 318 28.17 5.83 20.17
CA ARG A 318 27.11 6.35 21.07
C ARG A 318 27.35 7.84 21.28
N LEU A 319 26.41 8.67 20.92
CA LEU A 319 26.41 10.11 21.11
C LEU A 319 25.09 10.54 21.71
N THR A 320 25.11 11.48 22.65
CA THR A 320 23.86 12.16 23.01
C THR A 320 23.45 13.11 21.89
N MET A 321 22.17 13.42 21.76
CA MET A 321 21.67 14.37 20.74
C MET A 321 22.38 15.72 20.87
N ASN A 322 22.57 16.24 22.11
CA ASN A 322 23.30 17.48 22.35
C ASN A 322 24.79 17.37 21.96
N ASP A 323 25.48 16.25 22.28
CA ASP A 323 26.87 16.05 21.87
C ASP A 323 27.04 16.00 20.36
N ALA A 324 26.06 15.40 19.65
CA ALA A 324 26.02 15.39 18.19
C ALA A 324 25.89 16.82 17.63
N ILE A 325 24.94 17.61 18.14
CA ILE A 325 24.74 19.01 17.72
C ILE A 325 26.00 19.84 18.06
N LYS A 326 26.57 19.66 19.24
CA LYS A 326 27.80 20.36 19.64
C LYS A 326 28.97 20.01 18.71
N LYS A 327 29.06 18.74 18.29
CA LYS A 327 30.12 18.27 17.39
C LYS A 327 29.96 18.83 15.97
N TYR A 328 28.76 18.85 15.41
CA TYR A 328 28.53 19.15 14.00
C TYR A 328 28.05 20.58 13.73
N ALA A 329 27.31 21.19 14.66
CA ALA A 329 26.84 22.58 14.56
C ALA A 329 27.63 23.54 15.45
N GLY A 330 28.44 23.06 16.42
CA GLY A 330 29.19 23.90 17.36
C GLY A 330 28.33 24.53 18.47
N ILE A 331 27.08 24.09 18.66
CA ILE A 331 26.10 24.66 19.59
C ILE A 331 25.90 23.70 20.73
N ASP A 332 25.94 24.23 21.98
CA ASP A 332 25.65 23.51 23.20
C ASP A 332 24.26 23.87 23.75
N PHE A 333 23.27 23.02 23.53
CA PHE A 333 21.91 23.26 24.01
C PHE A 333 21.74 23.10 25.54
N ASP A 334 22.74 22.58 26.24
CA ASP A 334 22.72 22.61 27.71
C ASP A 334 22.94 24.03 28.28
N GLU A 335 23.50 24.96 27.45
CA GLU A 335 23.63 26.38 27.79
C GLU A 335 22.35 27.17 27.48
N VAL A 336 21.49 26.74 26.59
CA VAL A 336 20.19 27.34 26.23
C VAL A 336 19.16 27.03 27.30
N LYS A 337 18.46 28.04 27.84
CA LYS A 337 17.59 27.83 29.02
C LYS A 337 16.11 27.92 28.73
N THR A 338 15.72 28.71 27.73
CA THR A 338 14.30 28.97 27.40
C THR A 338 13.96 28.64 25.95
N ASP A 339 12.65 28.52 25.67
CA ASP A 339 12.14 28.33 24.33
C ASP A 339 12.47 29.53 23.42
N GLU A 340 12.44 30.75 23.98
CA GLU A 340 12.76 31.98 23.25
C GLU A 340 14.23 32.02 22.83
N GLU A 341 15.14 31.60 23.72
CA GLU A 341 16.57 31.47 23.39
C GLU A 341 16.80 30.44 22.30
N ALA A 342 16.10 29.29 22.34
CA ALA A 342 16.18 28.25 21.33
C ALA A 342 15.65 28.74 19.97
N LYS A 343 14.50 29.41 19.94
CA LYS A 343 13.92 30.04 18.74
C LYS A 343 14.82 31.13 18.17
N ALA A 344 15.49 31.91 19.03
CA ALA A 344 16.45 32.92 18.58
C ALA A 344 17.65 32.28 17.86
N LEU A 345 18.18 31.17 18.37
CA LEU A 345 19.22 30.37 17.72
C LEU A 345 18.73 29.79 16.38
N ALA A 346 17.52 29.21 16.33
CA ALA A 346 16.96 28.69 15.09
C ALA A 346 16.88 29.78 14.02
N LYS A 347 16.45 31.00 14.39
CA LYS A 347 16.41 32.15 13.49
C LYS A 347 17.80 32.59 13.03
N GLU A 348 18.80 32.61 13.92
CA GLU A 348 20.20 32.95 13.60
C GLU A 348 20.79 31.94 12.60
N HIS A 349 20.43 30.65 12.74
CA HIS A 349 20.88 29.57 11.88
C HIS A 349 19.98 29.29 10.66
N HIS A 350 18.99 30.15 10.41
CA HIS A 350 18.03 30.02 9.30
C HIS A 350 17.24 28.71 9.28
N ILE A 351 16.99 28.12 10.46
CA ILE A 351 16.12 26.96 10.61
C ILE A 351 14.68 27.43 10.74
N GLU A 352 13.81 26.92 9.89
CA GLU A 352 12.38 27.21 9.96
C GLU A 352 11.74 26.48 11.15
N TYR A 353 10.86 27.17 11.89
CA TYR A 353 10.15 26.61 13.03
C TYR A 353 8.75 27.22 13.13
N GLU A 354 7.86 26.53 13.84
CA GLU A 354 6.52 27.03 14.14
C GLU A 354 6.49 27.70 15.53
N GLU A 355 5.57 28.65 15.73
CA GLU A 355 5.46 29.39 16.99
C GLU A 355 5.15 28.48 18.20
N ARG A 356 4.49 27.34 17.97
CA ARG A 356 4.19 26.34 19.00
C ARG A 356 5.41 25.53 19.43
N HIS A 357 6.49 25.51 18.67
CA HIS A 357 7.68 24.71 18.99
C HIS A 357 8.32 25.11 20.31
N THR A 358 8.66 24.13 21.10
CA THR A 358 9.43 24.25 22.35
C THR A 358 10.92 24.13 22.08
N LYS A 359 11.75 24.35 23.10
CA LYS A 359 13.20 24.08 23.02
C LYS A 359 13.48 22.66 22.56
N GLY A 360 12.68 21.66 22.99
CA GLY A 360 12.85 20.26 22.59
C GLY A 360 12.65 20.05 21.09
N ASP A 361 11.65 20.68 20.50
CA ASP A 361 11.40 20.64 19.06
C ASP A 361 12.55 21.30 18.30
N ILE A 362 13.02 22.45 18.76
CA ILE A 362 14.15 23.17 18.15
C ILE A 362 15.43 22.33 18.19
N ILE A 363 15.72 21.63 19.29
CA ILE A 363 16.86 20.69 19.36
C ILE A 363 16.77 19.64 18.25
N ASN A 364 15.58 19.08 18.04
CA ASN A 364 15.36 18.10 16.98
C ASN A 364 15.63 18.68 15.59
N LEU A 365 15.11 19.87 15.29
CA LEU A 365 15.35 20.56 14.01
C LEU A 365 16.85 20.83 13.77
N PHE A 366 17.61 21.19 14.81
CA PHE A 366 19.05 21.33 14.68
C PHE A 366 19.76 20.01 14.41
N PHE A 367 19.31 18.95 15.05
CA PHE A 367 19.85 17.62 14.81
C PHE A 367 19.60 17.16 13.36
N GLU A 368 18.39 17.28 12.85
CA GLU A 368 18.02 16.95 11.48
C GLU A 368 18.87 17.74 10.47
N GLU A 369 19.00 19.05 10.66
CA GLU A 369 19.73 19.91 9.72
C GLU A 369 21.23 19.67 9.70
N TYR A 370 21.88 19.49 10.87
CA TYR A 370 23.34 19.48 10.98
C TYR A 370 23.95 18.10 11.21
N CYS A 371 23.22 17.16 11.81
CA CYS A 371 23.82 15.92 12.30
C CYS A 371 23.50 14.71 11.43
N GLU A 372 22.26 14.49 10.98
CA GLU A 372 21.87 13.27 10.29
C GLU A 372 22.74 12.94 9.08
N LYS A 373 23.05 13.94 8.27
CA LYS A 373 23.90 13.81 7.05
C LYS A 373 25.34 13.39 7.32
N GLU A 374 25.81 13.52 8.57
CA GLU A 374 27.17 13.18 9.00
C GLU A 374 27.27 11.77 9.60
N LEU A 375 26.12 11.10 9.84
CA LEU A 375 26.04 9.81 10.51
C LEU A 375 26.17 8.65 9.49
N ILE A 376 27.38 8.39 9.04
CA ILE A 376 27.65 7.36 8.03
C ILE A 376 27.80 5.97 8.66
N GLN A 377 28.68 5.84 9.66
CA GLN A 377 28.89 4.59 10.37
C GLN A 377 27.83 4.40 11.46
N PRO A 378 27.51 3.15 11.84
CA PRO A 378 26.46 2.88 12.83
C PRO A 378 26.65 3.70 14.12
N THR A 379 25.68 4.56 14.40
CA THR A 379 25.72 5.49 15.55
C THR A 379 24.37 5.56 16.24
N PHE A 380 24.36 5.26 17.53
CA PHE A 380 23.21 5.51 18.41
C PHE A 380 23.20 6.97 18.84
N ILE A 381 22.10 7.67 18.56
CA ILE A 381 21.82 9.01 19.07
C ILE A 381 20.90 8.86 20.27
N MET A 382 21.35 9.34 21.43
CA MET A 382 20.74 9.08 22.74
C MET A 382 20.23 10.35 23.40
N ASP A 383 19.46 10.18 24.45
CA ASP A 383 19.05 11.28 25.37
C ASP A 383 18.25 12.37 24.66
N HIS A 384 17.22 11.95 23.95
CA HIS A 384 16.29 12.83 23.24
C HIS A 384 15.52 13.74 24.20
N PRO A 385 15.05 14.92 23.74
CA PRO A 385 14.19 15.80 24.54
C PRO A 385 12.87 15.13 24.94
N LEU A 386 12.41 15.41 26.16
CA LEU A 386 11.13 14.94 26.67
C LEU A 386 9.94 15.37 25.78
N ALA A 387 9.97 16.59 25.27
CA ALA A 387 8.87 17.17 24.48
C ALA A 387 8.49 16.34 23.24
N ILE A 388 9.47 15.71 22.60
CA ILE A 388 9.28 14.88 21.37
C ILE A 388 9.19 13.38 21.66
N SER A 389 8.97 12.97 22.93
CA SER A 389 9.07 11.56 23.34
C SER A 389 7.94 11.17 24.31
N PRO A 390 6.66 11.15 23.87
CA PRO A 390 5.51 11.05 24.76
C PRO A 390 5.34 9.70 25.46
N LEU A 391 5.98 8.63 24.96
CA LEU A 391 5.82 7.24 25.45
C LEU A 391 7.05 6.69 26.17
N THR A 392 8.05 7.55 26.40
CA THR A 392 9.37 7.17 26.89
C THR A 392 9.59 7.60 28.34
N LYS A 393 10.31 6.79 29.09
CA LYS A 393 10.67 7.08 30.50
C LYS A 393 11.66 8.24 30.58
N LYS A 394 11.41 9.17 31.51
CA LYS A 394 12.34 10.26 31.83
C LYS A 394 13.67 9.71 32.35
N LYS A 395 14.76 10.35 31.97
CA LYS A 395 16.08 10.02 32.50
C LYS A 395 16.20 10.48 33.97
N PRO A 396 16.52 9.58 34.92
CA PRO A 396 16.56 9.97 36.34
C PRO A 396 17.55 11.09 36.66
N SER A 397 18.65 11.17 35.90
CA SER A 397 19.70 12.19 36.12
C SER A 397 19.35 13.56 35.53
N ASP A 398 18.45 13.60 34.52
CA ASP A 398 18.02 14.83 33.86
C ASP A 398 16.59 14.62 33.30
N PRO A 399 15.54 14.99 34.03
CA PRO A 399 14.14 14.78 33.62
C PRO A 399 13.68 15.56 32.39
N THR A 400 14.50 16.46 31.87
CA THR A 400 14.23 17.13 30.57
C THR A 400 14.56 16.28 29.39
N LYS A 401 15.27 15.17 29.60
CA LYS A 401 15.68 14.16 28.62
C LYS A 401 15.03 12.82 28.96
N VAL A 402 14.99 11.96 27.97
CA VAL A 402 14.39 10.61 28.08
C VAL A 402 15.41 9.53 27.74
N GLU A 403 15.18 8.32 28.25
CA GLU A 403 15.96 7.11 27.93
C GLU A 403 15.52 6.55 26.55
N ARG A 404 15.92 7.26 25.47
CA ARG A 404 15.62 6.95 24.07
C ARG A 404 16.89 6.94 23.26
N PHE A 405 16.96 6.09 22.25
CA PHE A 405 17.93 6.21 21.18
C PHE A 405 17.31 5.97 19.82
N GLU A 406 17.93 6.54 18.81
CA GLU A 406 17.75 6.19 17.40
C GLU A 406 19.08 5.70 16.84
N LEU A 407 19.03 4.66 16.01
CA LEU A 407 20.20 4.17 15.28
C LEU A 407 20.25 4.77 13.89
N PHE A 408 21.33 5.48 13.59
CA PHE A 408 21.61 5.98 12.25
C PHE A 408 22.69 5.14 11.56
N ILE A 409 22.48 4.78 10.29
CA ILE A 409 23.46 4.16 9.40
C ILE A 409 23.30 4.79 8.03
N ASN A 410 24.41 5.32 7.47
CA ASN A 410 24.43 5.99 6.17
C ASN A 410 23.34 7.05 6.04
N THR A 411 23.25 7.95 7.01
CA THR A 411 22.32 9.08 7.10
C THR A 411 20.83 8.69 7.32
N TRP A 412 20.53 7.44 7.62
CA TRP A 412 19.17 6.95 7.77
C TRP A 412 18.91 6.41 9.16
N GLU A 413 17.82 6.80 9.76
CA GLU A 413 17.25 6.15 10.94
C GLU A 413 16.84 4.72 10.58
N MET A 414 17.45 3.75 11.26
CA MET A 414 17.20 2.32 11.10
C MET A 414 16.25 1.75 12.14
N CYS A 415 16.28 2.29 13.33
CA CYS A 415 15.39 1.91 14.43
C CYS A 415 15.30 3.01 15.48
N ASN A 416 14.20 2.96 16.26
CA ASN A 416 13.91 3.84 17.38
C ASN A 416 13.56 2.99 18.59
N ALA A 417 14.16 3.28 19.75
CA ALA A 417 14.02 2.47 20.95
C ALA A 417 14.10 3.29 22.21
N TYR A 418 13.46 2.80 23.27
CA TYR A 418 13.49 3.46 24.57
C TYR A 418 13.20 2.52 25.75
N SER A 419 13.50 3.01 26.94
CA SER A 419 12.90 2.48 28.17
C SER A 419 11.45 2.96 28.23
N GLU A 420 10.51 2.02 28.32
CA GLU A 420 9.09 2.31 28.23
C GLU A 420 8.57 3.10 29.44
N LEU A 421 7.78 4.13 29.17
CA LEU A 421 7.04 4.80 30.24
C LEU A 421 5.97 3.84 30.77
N ASN A 422 6.09 3.50 32.06
CA ASN A 422 5.19 2.58 32.75
C ASN A 422 4.49 3.21 33.97
N ASP A 423 4.59 4.54 34.11
CA ASP A 423 3.85 5.33 35.10
C ASP A 423 2.54 5.83 34.43
N PRO A 424 1.35 5.32 34.84
CA PRO A 424 0.08 5.72 34.23
C PRO A 424 -0.26 7.20 34.48
N ILE A 425 0.23 7.80 35.56
CA ILE A 425 -0.03 9.21 35.89
C ILE A 425 0.76 10.11 34.94
N ASP A 426 2.08 9.89 34.81
CA ASP A 426 2.92 10.62 33.84
C ASP A 426 2.43 10.39 32.39
N GLN A 427 2.02 9.16 32.06
CA GLN A 427 1.50 8.87 30.72
C GLN A 427 0.21 9.66 30.41
N ARG A 428 -0.70 9.77 31.36
CA ARG A 428 -1.94 10.56 31.20
C ARG A 428 -1.64 12.04 30.99
N GLU A 429 -0.69 12.60 31.74
CA GLU A 429 -0.25 13.99 31.56
C GLU A 429 0.31 14.23 30.16
N ARG A 430 1.10 13.28 29.63
CA ARG A 430 1.67 13.39 28.28
C ARG A 430 0.64 13.24 27.18
N PHE A 431 -0.33 12.34 27.33
CA PHE A 431 -1.44 12.26 26.40
C PHE A 431 -2.29 13.53 26.39
N ALA A 432 -2.55 14.13 27.56
CA ALA A 432 -3.26 15.40 27.62
C ALA A 432 -2.49 16.53 26.89
N ALA A 433 -1.15 16.52 26.96
CA ALA A 433 -0.32 17.46 26.20
C ALA A 433 -0.41 17.20 24.66
N GLN A 434 -0.47 15.94 24.24
CA GLN A 434 -0.67 15.57 22.83
C GLN A 434 -2.07 15.99 22.31
N ASP A 435 -3.13 15.77 23.09
CA ASP A 435 -4.48 16.23 22.76
C ASP A 435 -4.53 17.77 22.62
N ALA A 436 -3.80 18.49 23.49
CA ALA A 436 -3.68 19.94 23.39
C ALA A 436 -2.91 20.39 22.13
N ALA A 437 -1.85 19.66 21.75
CA ALA A 437 -1.10 19.91 20.51
C ALA A 437 -1.98 19.65 19.28
N PHE A 438 -2.76 18.56 19.27
CA PHE A 438 -3.73 18.28 18.22
C PHE A 438 -4.78 19.40 18.08
N ALA A 439 -5.35 19.85 19.21
CA ALA A 439 -6.29 20.98 19.21
C ALA A 439 -5.67 22.31 18.73
N ALA A 440 -4.34 22.45 18.85
CA ALA A 440 -3.57 23.58 18.33
C ALA A 440 -3.15 23.42 16.84
N GLY A 441 -3.57 22.34 16.17
CA GLY A 441 -3.35 22.11 14.75
C GLY A 441 -2.23 21.13 14.40
N ASP A 442 -1.70 20.38 15.35
CA ASP A 442 -0.76 19.29 15.12
C ASP A 442 -1.50 18.00 14.72
N GLU A 443 -1.72 17.81 13.42
CA GLU A 443 -2.45 16.65 12.89
C GLU A 443 -1.73 15.29 13.10
N GLU A 444 -0.47 15.30 13.52
CA GLU A 444 0.34 14.11 13.82
C GLU A 444 0.35 13.74 15.31
N ALA A 445 -0.16 14.63 16.18
CA ALA A 445 -0.26 14.35 17.61
C ALA A 445 -1.24 13.21 17.90
N ASN A 446 -0.86 12.36 18.85
CA ASN A 446 -1.66 11.20 19.25
C ASN A 446 -2.84 11.62 20.14
N HIS A 447 -3.97 10.94 19.98
CA HIS A 447 -5.09 11.05 20.93
C HIS A 447 -4.89 10.18 22.16
N THR A 448 -5.46 10.60 23.29
CA THR A 448 -5.51 9.80 24.50
C THR A 448 -6.14 8.44 24.25
N ASP A 449 -5.46 7.37 24.63
CA ASP A 449 -5.95 5.98 24.62
C ASP A 449 -6.27 5.56 26.07
N GLU A 450 -7.55 5.67 26.46
CA GLU A 450 -8.00 5.34 27.82
C GLU A 450 -7.84 3.85 28.13
N ASP A 451 -7.98 2.95 27.14
CA ASP A 451 -7.79 1.52 27.36
C ASP A 451 -6.32 1.18 27.62
N PHE A 452 -5.39 1.88 26.93
CA PHE A 452 -3.97 1.74 27.21
C PHE A 452 -3.61 2.28 28.60
N LEU A 453 -4.16 3.43 29.01
CA LEU A 453 -3.96 3.96 30.36
C LEU A 453 -4.50 3.00 31.42
N ASN A 454 -5.70 2.45 31.22
CA ASN A 454 -6.25 1.42 32.09
C ASN A 454 -5.33 0.19 32.19
N ALA A 455 -4.75 -0.25 31.06
CA ALA A 455 -3.79 -1.36 31.09
C ALA A 455 -2.56 -1.03 31.95
N LEU A 456 -2.00 0.18 31.81
CA LEU A 456 -0.86 0.62 32.66
C LEU A 456 -1.20 0.65 34.14
N GLU A 457 -2.44 0.97 34.52
CA GLU A 457 -2.89 0.98 35.93
C GLU A 457 -2.91 -0.43 36.55
N TYR A 458 -3.00 -1.51 35.75
CA TYR A 458 -2.80 -2.89 36.24
C TYR A 458 -1.32 -3.18 36.52
N GLY A 459 -0.40 -2.35 36.05
CA GLY A 459 1.04 -2.43 36.26
C GLY A 459 1.81 -3.05 35.11
N MET A 460 2.64 -2.25 34.46
CA MET A 460 3.61 -2.70 33.45
C MET A 460 5.00 -2.78 34.09
N PRO A 461 5.72 -3.92 33.98
CA PRO A 461 7.08 -4.03 34.48
C PRO A 461 8.01 -3.06 33.75
N PRO A 462 9.23 -2.74 34.32
CA PRO A 462 10.27 -2.07 33.55
C PRO A 462 10.51 -2.81 32.23
N THR A 463 10.44 -2.10 31.11
CA THR A 463 10.43 -2.70 29.78
C THR A 463 11.27 -1.86 28.83
N GLY A 464 12.07 -2.52 27.99
CA GLY A 464 12.69 -1.92 26.82
C GLY A 464 11.89 -2.29 25.56
N GLY A 465 11.65 -1.30 24.71
CA GLY A 465 10.97 -1.48 23.41
C GLY A 465 11.78 -0.90 22.27
N ILE A 466 11.56 -1.43 21.05
CA ILE A 466 12.23 -0.98 19.86
C ILE A 466 11.41 -1.27 18.61
N GLY A 467 11.39 -0.29 17.69
CA GLY A 467 10.82 -0.42 16.35
C GLY A 467 11.91 -0.39 15.27
N TYR A 468 11.88 -1.36 14.36
CA TYR A 468 12.80 -1.47 13.23
C TYR A 468 12.06 -1.27 11.89
N GLY A 469 12.56 -0.36 11.06
CA GLY A 469 12.13 -0.24 9.67
C GLY A 469 12.67 -1.41 8.84
N ILE A 470 11.89 -2.47 8.65
CA ILE A 470 12.33 -3.67 7.93
C ILE A 470 12.68 -3.35 6.48
N ASP A 471 11.93 -2.47 5.83
CA ASP A 471 12.24 -2.09 4.45
C ASP A 471 13.60 -1.38 4.35
N ARG A 472 13.92 -0.47 5.27
CA ARG A 472 15.23 0.20 5.36
C ARG A 472 16.35 -0.79 5.64
N LEU A 473 16.14 -1.74 6.55
CA LEU A 473 17.11 -2.81 6.84
C LEU A 473 17.37 -3.69 5.60
N VAL A 474 16.33 -4.02 4.84
CA VAL A 474 16.48 -4.77 3.59
C VAL A 474 17.24 -3.93 2.55
N MET A 475 16.94 -2.63 2.41
CA MET A 475 17.68 -1.74 1.52
C MET A 475 19.18 -1.75 1.85
N LEU A 476 19.53 -1.61 3.12
CA LEU A 476 20.93 -1.64 3.59
C LEU A 476 21.63 -2.96 3.23
N LEU A 477 21.01 -4.10 3.51
CA LEU A 477 21.61 -5.43 3.34
C LEU A 477 21.56 -5.95 1.88
N THR A 478 20.83 -5.27 0.98
CA THR A 478 20.74 -5.65 -0.45
C THR A 478 21.33 -4.61 -1.39
N ASP A 479 21.96 -3.56 -0.85
CA ASP A 479 22.48 -2.42 -1.61
C ASP A 479 21.43 -1.81 -2.56
N SER A 480 20.23 -1.57 -2.02
CA SER A 480 19.09 -1.04 -2.78
C SER A 480 18.84 0.43 -2.40
N PRO A 481 19.00 1.39 -3.34
CA PRO A 481 18.98 2.82 -3.03
C PRO A 481 17.59 3.40 -2.73
N ALA A 482 16.51 2.71 -3.12
CA ALA A 482 15.15 3.20 -2.92
C ALA A 482 14.24 2.12 -2.32
N ILE A 483 13.27 2.55 -1.48
CA ILE A 483 12.30 1.66 -0.85
C ILE A 483 11.50 0.85 -1.89
N ARG A 484 11.24 1.43 -3.07
CA ARG A 484 10.54 0.76 -4.18
C ARG A 484 11.33 -0.41 -4.76
N ASP A 485 12.64 -0.45 -4.60
CA ASP A 485 13.48 -1.56 -5.06
C ASP A 485 13.25 -2.82 -4.21
N VAL A 486 12.93 -2.64 -2.94
CA VAL A 486 12.71 -3.74 -1.98
C VAL A 486 11.24 -4.08 -1.74
N LEU A 487 10.31 -3.36 -2.36
CA LEU A 487 8.88 -3.66 -2.38
C LEU A 487 8.49 -4.32 -3.70
N LEU A 488 7.76 -5.46 -3.63
CA LEU A 488 7.29 -6.15 -4.83
C LEU A 488 6.35 -5.27 -5.65
N PHE A 489 5.37 -4.67 -5.00
CA PHE A 489 4.37 -3.78 -5.61
C PHE A 489 4.29 -2.47 -4.81
N PRO A 490 5.20 -1.52 -5.05
CA PRO A 490 5.17 -0.22 -4.37
C PRO A 490 3.98 0.62 -4.83
N THR A 491 3.53 1.53 -3.97
CA THR A 491 2.54 2.53 -4.35
C THR A 491 3.13 3.48 -5.39
N MET A 492 2.42 3.63 -6.51
CA MET A 492 2.85 4.46 -7.63
C MET A 492 1.81 5.55 -7.92
N LYS A 493 2.28 6.75 -8.26
CA LYS A 493 1.37 7.80 -8.76
C LYS A 493 0.73 7.35 -10.07
N PRO A 494 -0.59 7.62 -10.30
CA PRO A 494 -1.24 7.33 -11.58
C PRO A 494 -0.50 7.98 -12.75
N LEU A 495 -0.42 7.28 -13.90
CA LEU A 495 0.08 7.87 -15.12
C LEU A 495 -0.95 8.84 -15.70
N ASP A 496 -0.50 9.88 -16.42
CA ASP A 496 -1.43 10.79 -17.10
C ASP A 496 -2.26 10.09 -18.19
N SER A 497 -1.76 8.96 -18.73
CA SER A 497 -2.52 8.05 -19.60
C SER A 497 -3.67 7.36 -18.84
N ASP A 498 -3.47 7.00 -17.59
CA ASP A 498 -4.48 6.29 -16.78
C ASP A 498 -5.64 7.23 -16.46
N LYS A 499 -5.35 8.52 -16.21
CA LYS A 499 -6.37 9.58 -16.06
C LYS A 499 -7.21 9.80 -17.32
N LYS A 500 -6.69 9.47 -18.52
CA LYS A 500 -7.42 9.52 -19.78
C LYS A 500 -8.26 8.26 -20.02
N VAL A 501 -7.83 7.11 -19.52
CA VAL A 501 -8.56 5.84 -19.62
C VAL A 501 -9.73 5.82 -18.64
N GLU A 502 -9.60 6.38 -17.44
CA GLU A 502 -10.73 6.59 -16.52
C GLU A 502 -11.84 7.48 -17.13
N LYS A 503 -11.47 8.42 -18.02
CA LYS A 503 -12.45 9.22 -18.79
C LYS A 503 -13.04 8.50 -20.01
N ALA A 504 -12.51 7.34 -20.42
CA ALA A 504 -12.93 6.61 -21.64
C ALA A 504 -13.62 5.27 -21.38
N VAL A 505 -13.71 4.79 -20.15
CA VAL A 505 -14.41 3.57 -19.73
C VAL A 505 -15.50 3.95 -18.73
N GLU A 506 -16.36 4.87 -19.10
CA GLU A 506 -17.67 5.00 -18.51
C GLU A 506 -18.65 4.12 -19.30
N THR A 507 -18.72 2.85 -18.94
CA THR A 507 -19.94 2.07 -19.00
C THR A 507 -20.43 1.91 -17.55
N PRO A 508 -21.72 2.07 -17.29
CA PRO A 508 -22.24 2.41 -15.98
C PRO A 508 -22.36 1.18 -15.11
N VAL A 509 -21.55 1.07 -14.07
CA VAL A 509 -21.90 0.34 -12.83
C VAL A 509 -21.12 0.98 -11.67
N GLU A 510 -21.87 1.52 -10.71
CA GLU A 510 -21.55 1.89 -9.33
C GLU A 510 -20.87 3.23 -9.05
N ALA A 511 -21.38 3.85 -8.02
CA ALA A 511 -21.14 5.18 -7.50
C ALA A 511 -19.67 5.61 -7.50
N ALA A 512 -19.40 6.71 -8.21
CA ALA A 512 -18.16 7.45 -8.14
C ALA A 512 -18.02 8.17 -6.79
N PRO A 513 -16.79 8.31 -6.26
CA PRO A 513 -16.56 9.25 -5.16
C PRO A 513 -16.89 10.66 -5.64
N VAL A 514 -17.68 11.35 -4.83
CA VAL A 514 -18.06 12.74 -5.05
C VAL A 514 -16.78 13.57 -5.13
N VAL A 515 -16.41 13.99 -6.34
CA VAL A 515 -15.58 15.17 -6.49
C VAL A 515 -16.49 16.32 -6.08
N GLU A 516 -16.25 16.94 -4.94
CA GLU A 516 -16.88 18.20 -4.59
C GLU A 516 -16.47 19.22 -5.66
N GLU A 517 -17.25 19.34 -6.73
CA GLU A 517 -17.29 20.60 -7.47
C GLU A 517 -17.67 21.64 -6.43
N LYS A 518 -16.79 22.59 -6.17
CA LYS A 518 -17.13 23.79 -5.39
C LYS A 518 -18.21 24.53 -6.18
N ILE A 519 -19.46 24.14 -5.91
CA ILE A 519 -20.62 24.82 -6.48
C ILE A 519 -20.66 26.22 -5.85
N ASP A 520 -20.54 27.25 -6.68
CA ASP A 520 -20.65 28.64 -6.23
C ASP A 520 -22.13 28.98 -5.99
N PHE A 521 -22.51 29.13 -4.75
CA PHE A 521 -23.84 29.55 -4.32
C PHE A 521 -23.96 31.07 -4.06
N SER A 522 -22.96 31.89 -4.40
CA SER A 522 -22.93 33.33 -4.07
C SER A 522 -24.09 34.13 -4.67
N ASN A 523 -24.69 33.63 -5.77
CA ASN A 523 -25.82 34.26 -6.47
C ASN A 523 -27.13 33.47 -6.31
N VAL A 524 -27.20 32.52 -5.36
CA VAL A 524 -28.40 31.73 -5.13
C VAL A 524 -29.26 32.38 -4.04
N VAL A 525 -30.55 32.55 -4.33
CA VAL A 525 -31.55 33.07 -3.38
C VAL A 525 -32.48 31.93 -3.02
N ILE A 526 -32.60 31.63 -1.73
CA ILE A 526 -33.55 30.65 -1.18
C ILE A 526 -34.68 31.36 -0.48
N GLU A 527 -35.87 30.72 -0.42
CA GLU A 527 -36.98 31.25 0.34
C GLU A 527 -36.65 31.29 1.85
N PRO A 528 -37.06 32.35 2.58
CA PRO A 528 -36.83 32.43 4.02
C PRO A 528 -37.59 31.32 4.76
N LEU A 529 -37.05 30.89 5.89
CA LEU A 529 -37.71 29.92 6.77
C LEU A 529 -39.03 30.50 7.28
N PHE A 530 -40.02 29.62 7.48
CA PHE A 530 -41.23 30.01 8.16
C PHE A 530 -40.96 30.35 9.63
N GLU A 531 -41.57 31.44 10.11
CA GLU A 531 -41.49 31.84 11.53
C GLU A 531 -42.38 31.01 12.44
N ASP A 532 -43.50 30.47 11.89
CA ASP A 532 -44.46 29.65 12.63
C ASP A 532 -43.97 28.19 12.72
N PHE A 533 -44.14 27.61 13.92
CA PHE A 533 -43.78 26.21 14.17
C PHE A 533 -44.96 25.27 13.85
N VAL A 534 -44.65 24.15 13.21
CA VAL A 534 -45.57 23.02 13.07
C VAL A 534 -45.34 22.07 14.24
N ASP A 535 -46.41 21.73 14.98
CA ASP A 535 -46.33 20.75 16.06
C ASP A 535 -46.10 19.33 15.52
N PHE A 536 -45.45 18.50 16.34
CA PHE A 536 -45.09 17.15 15.95
C PHE A 536 -46.31 16.26 15.61
N GLU A 537 -47.44 16.48 16.24
CA GLU A 537 -48.66 15.71 15.96
C GLU A 537 -49.20 16.00 14.55
N THR A 538 -49.15 17.27 14.13
CA THR A 538 -49.55 17.69 12.80
C THR A 538 -48.56 17.16 11.76
N PHE A 539 -47.24 17.29 12.00
CA PHE A 539 -46.22 16.78 11.11
C PHE A 539 -46.28 15.26 10.94
N SER A 540 -46.48 14.52 12.04
CA SER A 540 -46.50 13.04 12.04
C SER A 540 -47.71 12.43 11.28
N LYS A 541 -48.71 13.23 10.91
CA LYS A 541 -49.83 12.83 10.03
C LYS A 541 -49.43 12.76 8.56
N SER A 542 -48.27 13.30 8.18
CA SER A 542 -47.76 13.25 6.82
C SER A 542 -47.04 11.92 6.58
N ASP A 543 -47.37 11.23 5.48
CA ASP A 543 -46.76 9.95 5.11
C ASP A 543 -45.81 10.13 3.91
N PHE A 544 -44.52 10.33 4.24
CA PHE A 544 -43.45 10.44 3.24
C PHE A 544 -42.90 9.07 2.90
N ARG A 545 -42.84 8.74 1.60
CA ARG A 545 -42.39 7.44 1.11
C ARG A 545 -41.37 7.59 -0.01
N ALA A 546 -40.41 6.65 -0.09
CA ALA A 546 -39.67 6.41 -1.29
C ALA A 546 -40.58 5.77 -2.35
N VAL A 547 -40.65 6.32 -3.55
CA VAL A 547 -41.48 5.84 -4.65
C VAL A 547 -40.65 5.63 -5.88
N LYS A 548 -40.79 4.49 -6.56
CA LYS A 548 -40.04 4.18 -7.76
C LYS A 548 -40.81 4.57 -9.01
N VAL A 549 -40.18 5.29 -9.93
CA VAL A 549 -40.79 5.68 -11.19
C VAL A 549 -40.81 4.49 -12.14
N LEU A 550 -41.97 3.96 -12.43
CA LEU A 550 -42.18 2.89 -13.41
C LEU A 550 -42.34 3.48 -14.81
N GLU A 551 -43.14 4.54 -14.94
CA GLU A 551 -43.37 5.26 -16.19
C GLU A 551 -43.47 6.76 -15.92
N CYS A 552 -43.03 7.55 -16.87
CA CYS A 552 -43.18 9.00 -16.88
C CYS A 552 -43.58 9.46 -18.27
N GLU A 553 -44.60 10.28 -18.43
CA GLU A 553 -45.05 10.78 -19.72
C GLU A 553 -45.56 12.25 -19.62
N ALA A 554 -45.37 13.00 -20.69
CA ALA A 554 -45.90 14.35 -20.78
C ALA A 554 -47.44 14.31 -20.89
N VAL A 555 -48.10 15.17 -20.12
CA VAL A 555 -49.58 15.26 -20.15
C VAL A 555 -50.02 15.95 -21.44
N PRO A 556 -50.88 15.31 -22.28
CA PRO A 556 -51.37 15.93 -23.50
C PRO A 556 -52.03 17.29 -23.27
N LYS A 557 -51.70 18.27 -24.09
CA LYS A 557 -52.18 19.69 -23.98
C LYS A 557 -51.65 20.48 -22.79
N SER A 558 -50.73 19.96 -21.97
CA SER A 558 -50.03 20.68 -20.95
C SER A 558 -48.53 20.83 -21.34
N LYS A 559 -48.00 22.03 -21.25
CA LYS A 559 -46.54 22.29 -21.42
C LYS A 559 -45.75 22.17 -20.11
N LYS A 560 -46.46 21.96 -18.99
CA LYS A 560 -45.83 22.00 -17.64
C LYS A 560 -45.93 20.69 -16.88
N LEU A 561 -46.88 19.80 -17.23
CA LEU A 561 -47.18 18.64 -16.43
C LEU A 561 -46.55 17.37 -16.99
N LEU A 562 -45.89 16.63 -16.08
CA LEU A 562 -45.53 15.24 -16.27
C LEU A 562 -46.46 14.35 -15.43
N LYS A 563 -46.88 13.22 -15.98
CA LYS A 563 -47.63 12.18 -15.30
C LYS A 563 -46.70 11.04 -14.96
N PHE A 564 -46.67 10.68 -13.69
CA PHE A 564 -45.88 9.60 -13.14
C PHE A 564 -46.78 8.40 -12.79
N THR A 565 -46.37 7.21 -13.20
CA THR A 565 -46.81 5.93 -12.69
C THR A 565 -45.76 5.40 -11.73
N LEU A 566 -46.07 5.31 -10.45
CA LEU A 566 -45.13 5.06 -9.37
C LEU A 566 -45.49 3.77 -8.62
N ASP A 567 -44.46 2.98 -8.28
CA ASP A 567 -44.53 1.95 -7.27
C ASP A 567 -44.26 2.58 -5.89
N ASP A 568 -45.22 2.46 -4.96
CA ASP A 568 -45.11 2.94 -3.59
C ASP A 568 -45.11 1.78 -2.55
N GLY A 569 -44.85 0.55 -3.02
CA GLY A 569 -44.77 -0.65 -2.20
C GLY A 569 -46.12 -1.24 -1.79
N THR A 570 -47.25 -0.63 -2.20
CA THR A 570 -48.59 -1.13 -1.85
C THR A 570 -49.12 -2.23 -2.79
N GLY A 571 -48.39 -2.50 -3.89
CA GLY A 571 -48.79 -3.44 -4.93
C GLY A 571 -49.80 -2.86 -5.95
N VAL A 572 -50.19 -1.58 -5.79
CA VAL A 572 -51.03 -0.84 -6.74
C VAL A 572 -50.28 0.42 -7.17
N ASN A 573 -50.11 0.60 -8.48
CA ASN A 573 -49.41 1.75 -9.02
C ASN A 573 -50.12 3.06 -8.67
N ARG A 574 -49.37 4.02 -8.16
CA ARG A 574 -49.84 5.36 -7.80
C ARG A 574 -49.64 6.32 -8.98
N THR A 575 -50.64 7.14 -9.25
CA THR A 575 -50.49 8.23 -10.24
C THR A 575 -50.26 9.57 -9.53
N ILE A 576 -49.17 10.27 -9.91
CA ILE A 576 -48.93 11.65 -9.47
C ILE A 576 -48.65 12.50 -10.71
N LEU A 577 -49.25 13.71 -10.74
CA LEU A 577 -48.95 14.74 -11.70
C LEU A 577 -48.11 15.83 -11.07
N SER A 578 -47.01 16.22 -11.75
CA SER A 578 -46.11 17.28 -11.27
C SER A 578 -45.80 18.29 -12.37
N GLY A 579 -45.71 19.58 -11.97
CA GLY A 579 -45.53 20.71 -12.87
C GLY A 579 -44.08 20.96 -13.28
N ILE A 580 -43.29 19.91 -13.53
CA ILE A 580 -41.84 19.97 -13.63
C ILE A 580 -41.29 19.71 -15.05
N HIS A 581 -42.15 19.66 -16.07
CA HIS A 581 -41.75 19.41 -17.45
C HIS A 581 -40.82 20.49 -18.05
N ALA A 582 -40.72 21.66 -17.39
CA ALA A 582 -39.73 22.67 -17.79
C ALA A 582 -38.29 22.37 -17.31
N PHE A 583 -38.13 21.43 -16.39
CA PHE A 583 -36.87 21.12 -15.71
C PHE A 583 -36.36 19.71 -15.97
N TYR A 584 -37.25 18.75 -16.37
CA TYR A 584 -36.91 17.35 -16.58
C TYR A 584 -37.65 16.76 -17.78
N GLU A 585 -36.95 15.97 -18.57
CA GLU A 585 -37.56 15.15 -19.59
C GLU A 585 -38.03 13.80 -19.00
N PRO A 586 -39.14 13.22 -19.50
CA PRO A 586 -39.71 11.98 -18.97
C PRO A 586 -38.72 10.83 -18.87
N GLU A 587 -37.85 10.67 -19.88
CA GLU A 587 -36.90 9.58 -20.02
C GLU A 587 -35.82 9.58 -18.94
N GLU A 588 -35.48 10.77 -18.41
CA GLU A 588 -34.47 10.94 -17.38
C GLU A 588 -34.94 10.43 -16.00
N LEU A 589 -36.27 10.32 -15.80
CA LEU A 589 -36.89 10.03 -14.52
C LEU A 589 -37.30 8.57 -14.36
N VAL A 590 -37.49 7.84 -15.45
CA VAL A 590 -37.88 6.42 -15.40
C VAL A 590 -36.78 5.59 -14.71
N GLY A 591 -37.18 4.74 -13.76
CA GLY A 591 -36.27 3.89 -12.99
C GLY A 591 -35.64 4.59 -11.78
N LYS A 592 -35.82 5.90 -11.58
CA LYS A 592 -35.34 6.62 -10.40
C LYS A 592 -36.25 6.39 -9.19
N THR A 593 -35.69 6.52 -7.99
CA THR A 593 -36.43 6.48 -6.73
C THR A 593 -36.52 7.91 -6.18
N LEU A 594 -37.74 8.39 -6.02
CA LEU A 594 -38.09 9.75 -5.60
C LEU A 594 -38.73 9.74 -4.21
N ILE A 595 -38.84 10.92 -3.59
CA ILE A 595 -39.58 11.09 -2.35
C ILE A 595 -40.94 11.70 -2.68
N ALA A 596 -42.00 11.10 -2.15
CA ALA A 596 -43.39 11.61 -2.28
C ALA A 596 -44.11 11.62 -0.93
N ILE A 597 -45.02 12.59 -0.75
CA ILE A 597 -46.05 12.52 0.25
C ILE A 597 -47.25 11.77 -0.35
N THR A 598 -47.62 10.66 0.28
CA THR A 598 -48.54 9.67 -0.30
C THR A 598 -49.94 9.72 0.22
N ASN A 599 -50.19 10.38 1.35
CA ASN A 599 -51.50 10.46 2.00
C ASN A 599 -52.23 11.79 1.76
N LEU A 600 -51.95 12.48 0.67
CA LEU A 600 -52.75 13.61 0.23
C LEU A 600 -54.03 13.12 -0.46
N PRO A 601 -55.18 13.82 -0.29
CA PRO A 601 -56.40 13.48 -1.00
C PRO A 601 -56.22 13.63 -2.51
N PRO A 602 -56.84 12.75 -3.35
CA PRO A 602 -56.77 12.85 -4.79
C PRO A 602 -57.20 14.22 -5.29
N ARG A 603 -56.38 14.81 -6.17
CA ARG A 603 -56.65 16.11 -6.79
C ARG A 603 -56.79 15.96 -8.29
N PRO A 604 -57.95 16.30 -8.89
CA PRO A 604 -58.12 16.22 -10.33
C PRO A 604 -57.31 17.35 -11.04
N MET A 605 -56.45 16.94 -11.96
CA MET A 605 -55.61 17.82 -12.79
C MET A 605 -55.72 17.35 -14.26
N MET A 606 -56.21 18.21 -15.15
CA MET A 606 -56.40 17.89 -16.58
C MET A 606 -57.21 16.59 -16.83
N GLY A 607 -58.15 16.24 -15.94
CA GLY A 607 -58.98 15.06 -16.00
C GLY A 607 -58.34 13.77 -15.48
N ILE A 608 -57.19 13.86 -14.83
CA ILE A 608 -56.47 12.75 -14.20
C ILE A 608 -56.34 13.06 -12.69
N ASP A 609 -56.63 12.10 -11.85
CA ASP A 609 -56.49 12.26 -10.40
C ASP A 609 -55.03 12.06 -9.98
N SER A 610 -54.41 13.11 -9.41
CA SER A 610 -53.10 13.06 -8.79
C SER A 610 -53.22 12.65 -7.32
N CYS A 611 -52.63 11.52 -6.98
CA CYS A 611 -52.78 10.86 -5.66
C CYS A 611 -51.50 11.03 -4.80
N GLY A 612 -51.08 12.27 -4.56
CA GLY A 612 -49.87 12.61 -3.81
C GLY A 612 -49.09 13.76 -4.44
N MET A 613 -47.92 14.03 -3.89
CA MET A 613 -47.03 15.09 -4.41
C MET A 613 -45.56 14.63 -4.31
N LEU A 614 -44.79 14.84 -5.39
CA LEU A 614 -43.36 14.65 -5.37
C LEU A 614 -42.68 15.82 -4.64
N LEU A 615 -41.65 15.55 -3.87
CA LEU A 615 -40.89 16.58 -3.17
C LEU A 615 -39.74 17.10 -4.07
N SER A 616 -39.55 18.40 -4.06
CA SER A 616 -38.49 19.07 -4.76
C SER A 616 -37.96 20.25 -3.95
N ALA A 617 -36.67 20.53 -4.11
CA ALA A 617 -36.05 21.78 -3.67
C ALA A 617 -36.15 22.81 -4.78
N ILE A 618 -36.49 24.05 -4.41
CA ILE A 618 -36.59 25.17 -5.37
C ILE A 618 -35.74 26.32 -4.86
N ASN A 619 -34.94 26.87 -5.76
CA ASN A 619 -34.13 28.07 -5.51
C ASN A 619 -34.14 28.97 -6.74
N LYS A 620 -33.65 30.20 -6.60
CA LYS A 620 -33.46 31.11 -7.72
C LYS A 620 -31.98 31.44 -7.90
N ARG A 621 -31.54 31.39 -9.15
CA ARG A 621 -30.22 31.85 -9.53
C ARG A 621 -30.37 33.07 -10.44
N GLY A 622 -30.21 34.25 -9.88
CA GLY A 622 -30.57 35.48 -10.57
C GLY A 622 -32.07 35.63 -10.77
N GLU A 623 -32.56 35.69 -12.03
CA GLU A 623 -34.00 35.75 -12.38
C GLU A 623 -34.58 34.38 -12.75
N GLU A 624 -33.75 33.35 -12.86
CA GLU A 624 -34.19 31.99 -13.22
C GLU A 624 -34.48 31.15 -11.99
N GLU A 625 -35.59 30.36 -12.05
CA GLU A 625 -35.99 29.41 -11.03
C GLU A 625 -35.37 28.05 -11.37
N GLU A 626 -34.68 27.44 -10.41
CA GLU A 626 -34.13 26.10 -10.48
C GLU A 626 -34.95 25.16 -9.59
N LEU A 627 -35.31 23.97 -10.10
CA LEU A 627 -36.04 22.97 -9.36
C LEU A 627 -35.28 21.64 -9.39
N HIS A 628 -35.07 21.07 -8.23
CA HIS A 628 -34.38 19.79 -8.04
C HIS A 628 -35.31 18.79 -7.35
N LEU A 629 -35.67 17.70 -8.02
CA LEU A 629 -36.40 16.58 -7.41
C LEU A 629 -35.54 15.93 -6.32
N LEU A 630 -36.16 15.64 -5.16
CA LEU A 630 -35.48 14.88 -4.13
C LEU A 630 -35.43 13.40 -4.52
N MET A 631 -34.26 12.95 -4.91
CA MET A 631 -33.97 11.57 -5.30
C MET A 631 -33.23 10.87 -4.17
N VAL A 632 -33.50 9.58 -3.98
CA VAL A 632 -32.80 8.72 -3.05
C VAL A 632 -32.18 7.55 -3.81
N ASP A 633 -31.23 6.86 -3.16
CA ASP A 633 -30.56 5.72 -3.77
C ASP A 633 -31.57 4.64 -4.21
N ASN A 634 -31.38 4.11 -5.41
CA ASN A 634 -32.24 3.07 -5.98
C ASN A 634 -32.23 1.74 -5.23
N HIS A 635 -31.31 1.54 -4.25
CA HIS A 635 -31.33 0.42 -3.31
C HIS A 635 -32.39 0.55 -2.22
N ILE A 636 -32.95 1.77 -2.03
CA ILE A 636 -34.09 1.95 -1.11
C ILE A 636 -35.34 1.37 -1.76
N PRO A 637 -36.01 0.40 -1.11
CA PRO A 637 -37.16 -0.24 -1.69
C PRO A 637 -38.36 0.73 -1.79
N ALA A 638 -39.16 0.58 -2.85
CA ALA A 638 -40.43 1.30 -2.97
C ALA A 638 -41.30 1.06 -1.75
N GLY A 639 -41.94 2.12 -1.24
CA GLY A 639 -42.76 2.08 -0.04
C GLY A 639 -42.01 2.29 1.28
N ALA A 640 -40.65 2.39 1.26
CA ALA A 640 -39.89 2.72 2.46
C ALA A 640 -40.33 4.07 3.03
N LYS A 641 -40.69 4.09 4.34
CA LYS A 641 -41.16 5.29 5.03
C LYS A 641 -39.97 6.18 5.43
N LEU A 642 -40.11 7.48 5.21
CA LEU A 642 -39.17 8.48 5.70
C LEU A 642 -39.70 9.07 7.03
N TYR A 643 -38.77 9.33 7.96
CA TYR A 643 -39.06 9.85 9.29
C TYR A 643 -38.37 11.19 9.50
#